data_2bd0b894fcd12bbfc98e9064d428b982
#
_entry.id   2bd0b894fcd12bbfc98e9064d428b982
#
_cell.length_a   1.000
_cell.length_b   1.000
_cell.length_c   1.000
_cell.angle_alpha   90.00
_cell.angle_beta   90.00
_cell.angle_gamma   90.00
#
_symmetry.space_group_name_H-M   'P 1'
#
loop_
_entity.id
_entity.type
_entity.pdbx_description
1 polymer ?
#
loop_
_entity_poly.entity_id
_entity_poly.type
_entity_poly.pdbx_seq_one_letter_code
_entity_poly.pdbx_strand_id
1 'polypeptide(L)'
;MFPVSDLLDLQTLSESVELEFKLAQGAEGKGKLPEDFWRTYSAMANTRGGYVVLGVREKKGHFIVEGISDMATVTKQLFDIANNKKKVNVNLLTEESLQVIKLDNKEVIVIEIPIARREQKPVYLNNQPMTETYLRRHEADCHCSAEQIKRMLAEQVEDSRDDRILTGFDFSDIDQDSLRAYRNLFAVAKPQHPWQELNLVDLFKNIGGWRQNRQSGEEGITLAGILMFGTWNAIQDAVPNYFVDYRERDDAQPDSRWIDRIYPDGSWSGNVFDFYRRTYRKLITDLKVPFELQDGIRLDETKVHEAIREALVNTLVHADYTGRSSILVVRRPDLFGFRNPGLMRIPPEIAVKGGESDCRNRRMHQMFLMIGAGERAGSGVPKIISGWKWANWRTPKLYEKTEPSEQTLLELSTVSLVSQIVTERLNGLFGHRFSLLDDLERMIVITAATEGWVNHERACQLTSRHSRDVTLAFPKLVDRGFLVASGEKRDKSYSLPGMALPSPEDIFANALSSTSSLTHNAQGLTHSGNSLTHSVPDLVGNPQGRDEYGRFISHFLDKPFIDDLDALSDGFRHELEVLTAPSRAQRRLETEVMKALLVQLCAGHYLSVAVMEKLLGRKAQSIRQNYLKPMVDVRQLKLAFPNKPNSPRQGYTVV
;
A
#
# COMPACT_ATOMS: atom_id res chain seq x y z
N MET A 1 -13.38 -5.38 24.79
CA MET A 1 -14.67 -6.12 24.86
C MET A 1 -15.14 -6.32 23.43
N PHE A 2 -15.25 -7.56 22.99
CA PHE A 2 -15.68 -7.88 21.61
C PHE A 2 -17.14 -7.45 21.41
N PRO A 3 -17.45 -6.63 20.44
CA PRO A 3 -18.72 -5.91 20.38
C PRO A 3 -19.80 -6.66 19.59
N VAL A 4 -20.05 -7.92 19.91
CA VAL A 4 -21.04 -8.75 19.21
C VAL A 4 -22.15 -9.12 20.18
N SER A 5 -23.37 -8.77 19.82
CA SER A 5 -24.59 -9.14 20.54
C SER A 5 -25.44 -10.18 19.81
N ASP A 6 -25.29 -10.31 18.49
CA ASP A 6 -26.04 -11.26 17.67
C ASP A 6 -25.24 -11.75 16.43
N LEU A 7 -25.84 -12.67 15.65
CA LEU A 7 -25.28 -13.24 14.43
C LEU A 7 -25.09 -12.21 13.31
N LEU A 8 -25.92 -11.17 13.27
CA LEU A 8 -25.85 -10.10 12.26
C LEU A 8 -24.59 -9.24 12.49
N ASP A 9 -24.29 -8.96 13.77
CA ASP A 9 -23.04 -8.29 14.16
C ASP A 9 -21.80 -9.09 13.72
N LEU A 10 -21.84 -10.44 13.85
CA LEU A 10 -20.75 -11.31 13.38
C LEU A 10 -20.56 -11.25 11.86
N GLN A 11 -21.65 -11.26 11.09
CA GLN A 11 -21.58 -11.14 9.63
C GLN A 11 -20.98 -9.80 9.21
N THR A 12 -21.42 -8.72 9.84
CA THR A 12 -20.91 -7.37 9.56
C THR A 12 -19.43 -7.23 9.93
N LEU A 13 -19.02 -7.82 11.05
CA LEU A 13 -17.62 -7.79 11.50
C LEU A 13 -16.71 -8.70 10.64
N SER A 14 -17.21 -9.83 10.13
CA SER A 14 -16.42 -10.71 9.26
C SER A 14 -15.97 -10.03 7.96
N GLU A 15 -16.66 -8.97 7.55
CA GLU A 15 -16.29 -8.16 6.37
C GLU A 15 -15.20 -7.11 6.66
N SER A 16 -14.96 -6.75 7.91
CA SER A 16 -14.08 -5.63 8.28
C SER A 16 -12.89 -6.00 9.17
N VAL A 17 -12.95 -7.17 9.82
CA VAL A 17 -11.94 -7.66 10.76
C VAL A 17 -11.54 -9.08 10.37
N GLU A 18 -10.28 -9.48 10.57
CA GLU A 18 -9.86 -10.87 10.43
C GLU A 18 -10.60 -11.73 11.46
N LEU A 19 -11.59 -12.44 10.99
CA LEU A 19 -12.46 -13.28 11.81
C LEU A 19 -12.47 -14.69 11.25
N GLU A 20 -12.20 -15.67 12.10
CA GLU A 20 -12.18 -17.09 11.75
C GLU A 20 -13.16 -17.84 12.63
N PHE A 21 -13.95 -18.73 12.03
CA PHE A 21 -14.91 -19.56 12.75
C PHE A 21 -14.45 -21.01 12.84
N LYS A 22 -14.48 -21.58 14.04
CA LYS A 22 -14.07 -22.96 14.25
C LYS A 22 -15.03 -23.70 15.19
N LEU A 23 -15.23 -24.96 14.90
CA LEU A 23 -15.97 -25.85 15.81
C LEU A 23 -15.05 -26.32 16.94
N ALA A 24 -15.56 -26.36 18.16
CA ALA A 24 -14.84 -26.85 19.34
C ALA A 24 -15.55 -28.04 19.99
N GLN A 25 -16.12 -28.94 19.20
CA GLN A 25 -16.92 -30.07 19.71
C GLN A 25 -16.10 -31.31 20.08
N GLY A 26 -14.96 -31.56 19.38
CA GLY A 26 -14.24 -32.83 19.48
C GLY A 26 -15.03 -34.04 18.94
N ALA A 27 -14.41 -35.21 18.81
CA ALA A 27 -15.02 -36.40 18.25
C ALA A 27 -16.17 -36.99 19.09
N GLU A 28 -16.21 -36.66 20.38
CA GLU A 28 -17.22 -37.18 21.34
C GLU A 28 -18.22 -36.08 21.81
N GLY A 29 -18.22 -34.89 21.22
CA GLY A 29 -19.08 -33.79 21.64
C GLY A 29 -18.73 -33.17 23.00
N LYS A 30 -17.61 -33.57 23.62
CA LYS A 30 -17.19 -33.14 24.98
C LYS A 30 -16.39 -31.83 24.98
N GLY A 31 -16.22 -31.18 23.85
CA GLY A 31 -15.42 -29.98 23.72
C GLY A 31 -13.91 -30.27 23.57
N LYS A 32 -13.34 -29.89 22.44
CA LYS A 32 -11.89 -29.99 22.17
C LYS A 32 -11.48 -28.79 21.31
N LEU A 33 -10.34 -28.19 21.64
CA LEU A 33 -9.76 -27.16 20.80
C LEU A 33 -9.39 -27.74 19.42
N PRO A 34 -9.79 -27.15 18.30
CA PRO A 34 -9.45 -27.63 16.96
C PRO A 34 -7.93 -27.66 16.74
N GLU A 35 -7.42 -28.69 16.09
CA GLU A 35 -5.97 -28.84 15.86
C GLU A 35 -5.41 -27.75 14.94
N ASP A 36 -6.22 -27.26 14.00
CA ASP A 36 -5.88 -26.19 13.07
C ASP A 36 -5.93 -24.78 13.70
N PHE A 37 -6.44 -24.62 14.94
CA PHE A 37 -6.43 -23.36 15.67
C PHE A 37 -5.03 -22.76 15.74
N TRP A 38 -4.01 -23.56 15.99
CA TRP A 38 -2.65 -23.07 16.16
C TRP A 38 -2.01 -22.56 14.87
N ARG A 39 -2.41 -23.08 13.71
CA ARG A 39 -2.02 -22.53 12.40
C ARG A 39 -2.60 -21.15 12.23
N THR A 40 -3.87 -20.98 12.51
CA THR A 40 -4.55 -19.67 12.48
C THR A 40 -3.94 -18.70 13.50
N TYR A 41 -3.61 -19.18 14.70
CA TYR A 41 -2.90 -18.40 15.70
C TYR A 41 -1.56 -17.85 15.16
N SER A 42 -0.72 -18.73 14.62
CA SER A 42 0.56 -18.33 14.00
C SER A 42 0.33 -17.36 12.85
N ALA A 43 -0.61 -17.65 11.96
CA ALA A 43 -0.89 -16.84 10.80
C ALA A 43 -1.38 -15.42 11.17
N MET A 44 -2.32 -15.31 12.10
CA MET A 44 -2.83 -14.02 12.59
C MET A 44 -1.76 -13.25 13.35
N ALA A 45 -1.04 -13.89 14.27
CA ALA A 45 0.01 -13.26 15.06
C ALA A 45 1.14 -12.69 14.18
N ASN A 46 1.54 -13.39 13.13
CA ASN A 46 2.58 -12.95 12.21
C ASN A 46 2.09 -11.87 11.23
N THR A 47 0.78 -11.73 11.04
CA THR A 47 0.22 -10.78 10.07
C THR A 47 -0.34 -9.54 10.76
N ARG A 48 -1.62 -9.47 11.02
CA ARG A 48 -2.33 -8.28 11.54
C ARG A 48 -3.16 -8.55 12.79
N GLY A 49 -2.98 -9.72 13.42
CA GLY A 49 -3.87 -10.18 14.48
C GLY A 49 -5.25 -10.55 13.93
N GLY A 50 -6.21 -10.76 14.82
CA GLY A 50 -7.58 -11.10 14.45
C GLY A 50 -8.35 -11.74 15.58
N TYR A 51 -9.51 -12.29 15.26
CA TYR A 51 -10.37 -12.96 16.21
C TYR A 51 -10.72 -14.36 15.72
N VAL A 52 -10.73 -15.32 16.64
CA VAL A 52 -11.23 -16.67 16.38
C VAL A 52 -12.46 -16.90 17.23
N VAL A 53 -13.58 -17.27 16.60
CA VAL A 53 -14.82 -17.63 17.30
C VAL A 53 -14.96 -19.15 17.32
N LEU A 54 -14.92 -19.71 18.52
CA LEU A 54 -15.11 -21.15 18.74
C LEU A 54 -16.57 -21.46 19.05
N GLY A 55 -17.09 -22.53 18.47
CA GLY A 55 -18.47 -22.96 18.63
C GLY A 55 -19.41 -22.49 17.52
N VAL A 56 -18.90 -21.93 16.45
CA VAL A 56 -19.63 -21.52 15.26
C VAL A 56 -19.06 -22.23 14.03
N ARG A 57 -19.93 -22.75 13.19
CA ARG A 57 -19.57 -23.36 11.90
C ARG A 57 -20.04 -22.47 10.75
N GLU A 58 -19.16 -22.21 9.83
CA GLU A 58 -19.50 -21.60 8.55
C GLU A 58 -19.83 -22.67 7.52
N LYS A 59 -20.94 -22.55 6.83
CA LYS A 59 -21.33 -23.41 5.71
C LYS A 59 -21.96 -22.59 4.60
N LYS A 60 -21.25 -22.46 3.48
CA LYS A 60 -21.70 -21.70 2.29
C LYS A 60 -22.13 -20.25 2.60
N GLY A 61 -21.35 -19.54 3.43
CA GLY A 61 -21.65 -18.16 3.82
C GLY A 61 -22.75 -18.01 4.88
N HIS A 62 -23.25 -19.14 5.45
CA HIS A 62 -24.17 -19.12 6.58
C HIS A 62 -23.47 -19.58 7.87
N PHE A 63 -23.67 -18.85 8.94
CA PHE A 63 -23.13 -19.16 10.25
C PHE A 63 -24.15 -19.95 11.07
N ILE A 64 -23.71 -21.10 11.58
CA ILE A 64 -24.52 -21.96 12.44
C ILE A 64 -23.86 -21.99 13.81
N VAL A 65 -24.52 -21.45 14.81
CA VAL A 65 -24.05 -21.51 16.19
C VAL A 65 -24.32 -22.90 16.74
N GLU A 66 -23.27 -23.64 17.04
CA GLU A 66 -23.37 -24.97 17.67
C GLU A 66 -23.13 -24.90 19.18
N GLY A 67 -22.39 -23.88 19.64
CA GLY A 67 -21.99 -23.70 21.03
C GLY A 67 -20.83 -24.62 21.46
N ILE A 68 -20.42 -24.48 22.70
CA ILE A 68 -19.37 -25.29 23.32
C ILE A 68 -19.93 -25.97 24.56
N SER A 69 -19.86 -27.29 24.61
CA SER A 69 -20.44 -28.09 25.69
C SER A 69 -19.60 -28.07 26.99
N ASP A 70 -18.29 -27.93 26.89
CA ASP A 70 -17.36 -27.88 28.03
C ASP A 70 -16.35 -26.73 27.84
N MET A 71 -16.79 -25.55 28.29
CA MET A 71 -15.99 -24.30 28.23
C MET A 71 -14.71 -24.41 29.03
N ALA A 72 -14.75 -25.00 30.21
CA ALA A 72 -13.61 -25.10 31.11
C ALA A 72 -12.50 -25.96 30.51
N THR A 73 -12.85 -27.06 29.89
CA THR A 73 -11.88 -27.94 29.20
C THR A 73 -11.26 -27.28 28.01
N VAL A 74 -12.03 -26.59 27.15
CA VAL A 74 -11.51 -25.89 25.98
C VAL A 74 -10.59 -24.74 26.39
N THR A 75 -10.98 -23.92 27.37
CA THR A 75 -10.15 -22.83 27.90
C THR A 75 -8.84 -23.34 28.52
N LYS A 76 -8.91 -24.41 29.29
CA LYS A 76 -7.72 -25.04 29.88
C LYS A 76 -6.77 -25.53 28.79
N GLN A 77 -7.26 -26.27 27.79
CA GLN A 77 -6.46 -26.77 26.67
C GLN A 77 -5.78 -25.61 25.89
N LEU A 78 -6.51 -24.49 25.69
CA LEU A 78 -5.97 -23.32 25.03
C LEU A 78 -4.72 -22.78 25.74
N PHE A 79 -4.82 -22.51 27.06
CA PHE A 79 -3.69 -21.96 27.82
C PHE A 79 -2.59 -22.99 28.08
N ASP A 80 -2.91 -24.28 28.28
CA ASP A 80 -1.91 -25.34 28.45
C ASP A 80 -1.02 -25.46 27.20
N ILE A 81 -1.60 -25.37 26.00
CA ILE A 81 -0.84 -25.43 24.75
C ILE A 81 -0.13 -24.10 24.47
N ALA A 82 -0.77 -22.94 24.69
CA ALA A 82 -0.16 -21.63 24.50
C ALA A 82 1.12 -21.46 25.35
N ASN A 83 1.11 -21.99 26.57
CA ASN A 83 2.25 -21.96 27.49
C ASN A 83 3.30 -23.06 27.21
N ASN A 84 3.01 -24.02 26.34
CA ASN A 84 3.95 -25.07 25.97
C ASN A 84 4.88 -24.62 24.83
N LYS A 85 6.08 -24.13 25.19
CA LYS A 85 7.09 -23.66 24.22
C LYS A 85 7.50 -24.68 23.14
N LYS A 86 7.26 -25.98 23.38
CA LYS A 86 7.49 -27.02 22.34
C LYS A 86 6.38 -27.04 21.28
N LYS A 87 5.21 -26.46 21.59
CA LYS A 87 4.06 -26.39 20.69
C LYS A 87 3.94 -25.03 20.04
N VAL A 88 4.08 -23.96 20.82
CA VAL A 88 4.01 -22.58 20.38
C VAL A 88 5.18 -21.82 20.98
N ASN A 89 6.04 -21.24 20.16
CA ASN A 89 7.25 -20.58 20.65
C ASN A 89 6.98 -19.32 21.50
N VAL A 90 5.89 -18.60 21.23
CA VAL A 90 5.49 -17.39 21.93
C VAL A 90 4.01 -17.44 22.27
N ASN A 91 3.66 -17.27 23.54
CA ASN A 91 2.29 -17.06 23.98
C ASN A 91 1.99 -15.56 23.98
N LEU A 92 1.02 -15.13 23.18
CA LEU A 92 0.51 -13.76 23.08
C LEU A 92 -0.85 -13.60 23.79
N LEU A 93 -1.46 -14.70 24.23
CA LEU A 93 -2.79 -14.69 24.84
C LEU A 93 -2.69 -14.34 26.33
N THR A 94 -3.58 -13.48 26.76
CA THR A 94 -3.86 -13.14 28.16
C THR A 94 -5.28 -13.60 28.52
N GLU A 95 -5.65 -13.53 29.79
CA GLU A 95 -7.03 -13.79 30.20
C GLU A 95 -8.02 -12.83 29.54
N GLU A 96 -7.60 -11.59 29.29
CA GLU A 96 -8.41 -10.56 28.62
C GLU A 96 -8.61 -10.84 27.11
N SER A 97 -7.74 -11.67 26.51
CA SER A 97 -7.86 -12.08 25.11
C SER A 97 -9.05 -13.02 24.88
N LEU A 98 -9.70 -13.51 25.94
CA LEU A 98 -10.74 -14.50 25.88
C LEU A 98 -12.05 -13.94 26.41
N GLN A 99 -13.10 -14.00 25.60
CA GLN A 99 -14.43 -13.56 25.97
C GLN A 99 -15.47 -14.64 25.67
N VAL A 100 -16.30 -14.97 26.66
CA VAL A 100 -17.47 -15.83 26.47
C VAL A 100 -18.67 -14.96 26.13
N ILE A 101 -19.32 -15.25 25.02
CA ILE A 101 -20.56 -14.56 24.59
C ILE A 101 -21.68 -15.57 24.33
N LYS A 102 -22.94 -15.11 24.43
CA LYS A 102 -24.11 -15.93 24.10
C LYS A 102 -24.64 -15.50 22.73
N LEU A 103 -24.71 -16.46 21.81
CA LEU A 103 -25.31 -16.32 20.49
C LEU A 103 -26.37 -17.39 20.34
N ASP A 104 -27.59 -17.05 19.92
CA ASP A 104 -28.73 -17.98 19.79
C ASP A 104 -28.93 -18.88 21.01
N ASN A 105 -28.83 -18.31 22.21
CA ASN A 105 -28.90 -19.03 23.49
C ASN A 105 -27.81 -20.09 23.72
N LYS A 106 -26.75 -20.12 22.95
CA LYS A 106 -25.59 -21.00 23.11
C LYS A 106 -24.34 -20.19 23.46
N GLU A 107 -23.48 -20.76 24.26
CA GLU A 107 -22.23 -20.12 24.65
C GLU A 107 -21.13 -20.43 23.65
N VAL A 108 -20.40 -19.40 23.21
CA VAL A 108 -19.25 -19.47 22.32
C VAL A 108 -18.08 -18.70 22.91
N ILE A 109 -16.85 -19.04 22.52
CA ILE A 109 -15.63 -18.35 22.94
C ILE A 109 -15.14 -17.50 21.78
N VAL A 110 -14.90 -16.22 22.04
CA VAL A 110 -14.17 -15.32 21.16
C VAL A 110 -12.76 -15.13 21.69
N ILE A 111 -11.78 -15.38 20.86
CA ILE A 111 -10.36 -15.27 21.18
C ILE A 111 -9.75 -14.18 20.34
N GLU A 112 -9.25 -13.14 20.97
CA GLU A 112 -8.46 -12.09 20.31
C GLU A 112 -7.00 -12.55 20.21
N ILE A 113 -6.49 -12.63 18.99
CA ILE A 113 -5.09 -12.94 18.71
C ILE A 113 -4.40 -11.62 18.35
N PRO A 114 -3.56 -11.06 19.24
CA PRO A 114 -2.87 -9.82 18.96
C PRO A 114 -1.76 -10.02 17.92
N ILE A 115 -1.37 -8.93 17.27
CA ILE A 115 -0.18 -8.92 16.41
C ILE A 115 1.05 -9.17 17.27
N ALA A 116 1.89 -10.13 16.90
CA ALA A 116 3.18 -10.32 17.54
C ALA A 116 4.09 -9.12 17.30
N ARG A 117 4.77 -8.67 18.34
CA ARG A 117 5.80 -7.63 18.20
C ARG A 117 6.95 -8.15 17.35
N ARG A 118 7.76 -7.25 16.80
CA ARG A 118 8.92 -7.56 15.97
C ARG A 118 9.85 -8.59 16.63
N GLU A 119 10.13 -8.42 17.92
CA GLU A 119 11.01 -9.30 18.70
C GLU A 119 10.42 -10.70 18.92
N GLN A 120 9.10 -10.82 18.76
CA GLN A 120 8.36 -12.08 18.95
C GLN A 120 8.14 -12.83 17.64
N LYS A 121 8.31 -12.18 16.49
CA LYS A 121 8.19 -12.81 15.16
C LYS A 121 9.48 -13.51 14.76
N PRO A 122 9.42 -14.66 14.07
CA PRO A 122 8.20 -15.38 13.70
C PRO A 122 7.57 -16.12 14.87
N VAL A 123 6.23 -16.11 14.91
CA VAL A 123 5.46 -17.04 15.77
C VAL A 123 5.32 -18.34 14.99
N TYR A 124 5.90 -19.42 15.51
CA TYR A 124 5.95 -20.72 14.86
C TYR A 124 5.54 -21.86 15.78
N LEU A 125 5.24 -23.02 15.20
CA LEU A 125 4.75 -24.18 15.90
C LEU A 125 5.79 -25.31 15.93
N ASN A 126 5.64 -26.21 16.90
CA ASN A 126 6.37 -27.47 17.01
C ASN A 126 7.91 -27.35 16.95
N ASN A 127 8.48 -26.25 17.41
CA ASN A 127 9.91 -25.93 17.29
C ASN A 127 10.47 -25.97 15.85
N GLN A 128 9.63 -25.70 14.85
CA GLN A 128 10.01 -25.79 13.43
C GLN A 128 9.78 -24.44 12.72
N PRO A 129 10.63 -23.43 12.92
CA PRO A 129 10.42 -22.09 12.33
C PRO A 129 10.38 -22.11 10.80
N MET A 130 11.14 -22.98 10.14
CA MET A 130 11.23 -23.00 8.68
C MET A 130 10.03 -23.66 7.98
N THR A 131 9.28 -24.48 8.66
CA THR A 131 8.17 -25.27 8.09
C THR A 131 6.83 -25.00 8.76
N GLU A 132 6.83 -24.51 10.00
CA GLU A 132 5.62 -24.35 10.81
C GLU A 132 5.38 -22.87 11.19
N THR A 133 5.76 -21.95 10.30
CA THR A 133 5.44 -20.53 10.38
C THR A 133 4.40 -20.18 9.32
N TYR A 134 3.34 -19.52 9.73
CA TYR A 134 2.20 -19.21 8.87
C TYR A 134 1.97 -17.69 8.77
N LEU A 135 1.44 -17.25 7.62
CA LEU A 135 0.93 -15.92 7.36
C LEU A 135 -0.52 -16.00 6.89
N ARG A 136 -1.32 -15.03 7.29
CA ARG A 136 -2.68 -14.89 6.78
C ARG A 136 -2.65 -14.18 5.43
N ARG A 137 -3.08 -14.86 4.37
CA ARG A 137 -3.27 -14.29 3.03
C ARG A 137 -4.71 -14.52 2.62
N HIS A 138 -5.45 -13.43 2.48
CA HIS A 138 -6.91 -13.49 2.34
C HIS A 138 -7.53 -14.31 3.49
N GLU A 139 -8.23 -15.38 3.18
CA GLU A 139 -8.86 -16.27 4.17
C GLU A 139 -8.01 -17.50 4.52
N ALA A 140 -6.84 -17.66 3.91
CA ALA A 140 -6.03 -18.85 4.07
C ALA A 140 -4.81 -18.64 4.96
N ASP A 141 -4.54 -19.65 5.81
CA ASP A 141 -3.30 -19.76 6.57
C ASP A 141 -2.22 -20.40 5.68
N CYS A 142 -1.33 -19.58 5.14
CA CYS A 142 -0.29 -19.98 4.20
C CYS A 142 1.06 -20.14 4.89
N HIS A 143 1.84 -21.14 4.49
CA HIS A 143 3.23 -21.26 4.94
C HIS A 143 4.06 -20.05 4.51
N CYS A 144 4.91 -19.57 5.40
CA CYS A 144 5.90 -18.57 5.08
C CYS A 144 6.98 -19.13 4.14
N SER A 145 7.43 -18.31 3.20
CA SER A 145 8.64 -18.63 2.45
C SER A 145 9.89 -18.53 3.33
N ALA A 146 10.95 -19.26 2.95
CA ALA A 146 12.23 -19.18 3.65
C ALA A 146 12.80 -17.75 3.71
N GLU A 147 12.55 -16.95 2.69
CA GLU A 147 12.95 -15.53 2.64
C GLU A 147 12.20 -14.69 3.68
N GLN A 148 10.88 -14.88 3.80
CA GLN A 148 10.06 -14.19 4.80
C GLN A 148 10.48 -14.54 6.23
N ILE A 149 10.75 -15.84 6.50
CA ILE A 149 11.21 -16.30 7.82
C ILE A 149 12.57 -15.69 8.15
N LYS A 150 13.54 -15.75 7.23
CA LYS A 150 14.86 -15.12 7.40
C LYS A 150 14.75 -13.62 7.70
N ARG A 151 13.82 -12.92 7.04
CA ARG A 151 13.56 -11.51 7.29
C ARG A 151 13.00 -11.29 8.70
N MET A 152 11.98 -12.05 9.12
CA MET A 152 11.42 -11.95 10.48
C MET A 152 12.50 -12.18 11.54
N LEU A 153 13.35 -13.20 11.35
CA LEU A 153 14.48 -13.48 12.26
C LEU A 153 15.51 -12.34 12.26
N ALA A 154 15.80 -11.76 11.11
CA ALA A 154 16.69 -10.61 11.01
C ALA A 154 16.12 -9.34 11.67
N GLU A 155 14.78 -9.15 11.64
CA GLU A 155 14.09 -8.07 12.33
C GLU A 155 13.98 -8.30 13.85
N GLN A 156 14.14 -9.54 14.33
CA GLN A 156 14.09 -9.90 15.74
C GLN A 156 15.23 -9.28 16.55
N VAL A 157 16.36 -9.04 15.89
CA VAL A 157 17.55 -8.50 16.56
C VAL A 157 17.27 -7.08 17.03
N GLU A 158 17.49 -6.80 18.31
CA GLU A 158 17.29 -5.48 18.93
C GLU A 158 18.27 -4.42 18.39
N ASP A 159 19.41 -4.85 17.87
CA ASP A 159 20.43 -3.95 17.32
C ASP A 159 19.93 -3.24 16.07
N SER A 160 20.30 -1.97 15.98
CA SER A 160 20.09 -1.15 14.79
C SER A 160 20.79 -1.80 13.59
N ARG A 161 20.06 -2.04 12.49
CA ARG A 161 20.64 -2.69 11.29
C ARG A 161 21.82 -1.90 10.70
N ASP A 162 21.79 -0.59 10.85
CA ASP A 162 22.78 0.33 10.36
C ASP A 162 24.01 0.47 11.27
N ASP A 163 24.00 -0.18 12.45
CA ASP A 163 25.08 -0.17 13.43
C ASP A 163 26.14 -1.28 13.19
N ARG A 164 25.89 -2.17 12.22
CA ARG A 164 26.82 -3.24 11.87
C ARG A 164 28.12 -2.69 11.30
N ILE A 165 29.24 -3.30 11.73
CA ILE A 165 30.59 -3.00 11.21
C ILE A 165 30.74 -3.66 9.84
N LEU A 166 31.32 -2.93 8.89
CA LEU A 166 31.60 -3.43 7.54
C LEU A 166 33.09 -3.75 7.42
N THR A 167 33.40 -5.02 7.16
CA THR A 167 34.78 -5.48 7.02
C THR A 167 35.36 -5.05 5.67
N GLY A 168 36.58 -4.53 5.68
CA GLY A 168 37.31 -4.14 4.47
C GLY A 168 37.01 -2.73 3.96
N PHE A 169 36.19 -1.95 4.70
CA PHE A 169 35.93 -0.55 4.40
C PHE A 169 36.80 0.36 5.30
N ASP A 170 37.27 1.45 4.71
CA ASP A 170 38.09 2.45 5.43
C ASP A 170 37.64 3.88 5.08
N PHE A 171 38.37 4.88 5.61
CA PHE A 171 37.99 6.28 5.43
C PHE A 171 38.15 6.78 3.98
N SER A 172 38.82 6.05 3.10
CA SER A 172 38.90 6.36 1.66
C SER A 172 37.55 6.08 0.93
N ASP A 173 36.70 5.23 1.53
CA ASP A 173 35.34 4.93 1.03
C ASP A 173 34.36 6.07 1.35
N ILE A 174 34.76 7.05 2.15
CA ILE A 174 33.93 8.17 2.57
C ILE A 174 34.10 9.37 1.65
N ASP A 175 32.99 9.91 1.15
CA ASP A 175 32.92 11.19 0.46
C ASP A 175 33.14 12.33 1.45
N GLN A 176 34.36 12.92 1.40
CA GLN A 176 34.75 13.95 2.34
C GLN A 176 33.97 15.26 2.17
N ASP A 177 33.46 15.55 0.97
CA ASP A 177 32.69 16.77 0.73
C ASP A 177 31.32 16.69 1.36
N SER A 178 30.66 15.53 1.32
CA SER A 178 29.45 15.25 2.09
C SER A 178 29.68 15.42 3.58
N LEU A 179 30.78 14.86 4.10
CA LEU A 179 31.09 14.97 5.53
C LEU A 179 31.47 16.41 5.96
N ARG A 180 32.14 17.19 5.12
CA ARG A 180 32.40 18.64 5.35
C ARG A 180 31.07 19.41 5.36
N ALA A 181 30.20 19.13 4.42
CA ALA A 181 28.87 19.76 4.37
C ALA A 181 28.03 19.41 5.60
N TYR A 182 28.10 18.17 6.08
CA TYR A 182 27.46 17.74 7.32
C TYR A 182 28.01 18.51 8.53
N ARG A 183 29.36 18.64 8.67
CA ARG A 183 29.98 19.42 9.73
C ARG A 183 29.49 20.87 9.76
N ASN A 184 29.29 21.49 8.58
CA ASN A 184 28.80 22.86 8.53
C ASN A 184 27.35 22.95 9.06
N LEU A 185 26.46 22.02 8.69
CA LEU A 185 25.10 21.97 9.24
C LEU A 185 25.09 21.65 10.73
N PHE A 186 25.97 20.76 11.19
CA PHE A 186 26.15 20.45 12.59
C PHE A 186 26.57 21.68 13.40
N ALA A 187 27.51 22.49 12.88
CA ALA A 187 27.96 23.72 13.51
C ALA A 187 26.84 24.74 13.66
N VAL A 188 25.95 24.84 12.65
CA VAL A 188 24.78 25.71 12.72
C VAL A 188 23.75 25.19 13.73
N ALA A 189 23.48 23.89 13.73
CA ALA A 189 22.48 23.29 14.62
C ALA A 189 22.92 23.23 16.09
N LYS A 190 24.23 23.14 16.35
CA LYS A 190 24.82 22.97 17.68
C LYS A 190 26.02 23.92 17.90
N PRO A 191 25.79 25.25 17.97
CA PRO A 191 26.88 26.27 17.90
C PRO A 191 27.98 26.19 18.97
N GLN A 192 27.75 25.50 20.07
CA GLN A 192 28.72 25.39 21.17
C GLN A 192 29.15 23.95 21.47
N HIS A 193 28.92 23.03 20.51
CA HIS A 193 29.22 21.62 20.76
C HIS A 193 30.74 21.34 20.63
N PRO A 194 31.33 20.62 21.58
CA PRO A 194 32.82 20.36 21.58
C PRO A 194 33.33 19.65 20.32
N TRP A 195 32.45 18.92 19.59
CA TRP A 195 32.87 18.20 18.39
C TRP A 195 33.08 19.10 17.16
N GLN A 196 32.83 20.40 17.26
CA GLN A 196 33.13 21.33 16.17
C GLN A 196 34.63 21.47 15.94
N GLU A 197 35.45 21.35 17.01
CA GLU A 197 36.91 21.45 16.97
C GLU A 197 37.58 20.17 16.43
N LEU A 198 36.83 19.09 16.26
CA LEU A 198 37.39 17.81 15.81
C LEU A 198 37.73 17.86 14.31
N ASN A 199 38.79 17.13 13.94
CA ASN A 199 39.04 16.83 12.54
C ASN A 199 37.94 15.95 11.96
N LEU A 200 37.88 15.76 10.62
CA LEU A 200 36.80 15.02 9.96
C LEU A 200 36.74 13.56 10.39
N VAL A 201 37.86 12.90 10.62
CA VAL A 201 37.90 11.50 11.04
C VAL A 201 37.30 11.32 12.43
N ASP A 202 37.71 12.17 13.37
CA ASP A 202 37.23 12.10 14.74
C ASP A 202 35.76 12.53 14.83
N LEU A 203 35.31 13.52 14.05
CA LEU A 203 33.91 13.86 13.93
C LEU A 203 33.10 12.66 13.41
N PHE A 204 33.57 12.02 12.31
CA PHE A 204 32.94 10.85 11.73
C PHE A 204 32.77 9.70 12.73
N LYS A 205 33.81 9.44 13.54
CA LYS A 205 33.75 8.45 14.62
C LYS A 205 32.71 8.81 15.67
N ASN A 206 32.72 10.06 16.14
CA ASN A 206 31.82 10.50 17.22
C ASN A 206 30.35 10.54 16.82
N ILE A 207 30.05 10.85 15.56
CA ILE A 207 28.65 10.82 15.06
C ILE A 207 28.14 9.40 14.82
N GLY A 208 29.02 8.37 14.96
CA GLY A 208 28.64 6.96 14.81
C GLY A 208 28.94 6.36 13.44
N GLY A 209 29.74 7.04 12.60
CA GLY A 209 30.22 6.48 11.33
C GLY A 209 31.23 5.36 11.49
N TRP A 210 31.84 5.27 12.67
CA TRP A 210 32.78 4.22 13.08
C TRP A 210 32.37 3.63 14.42
N ARG A 211 32.58 2.33 14.62
CA ARG A 211 32.28 1.63 15.86
C ARG A 211 33.35 0.61 16.19
N GLN A 212 33.53 0.36 17.48
CA GLN A 212 34.23 -0.81 18.02
C GLN A 212 33.24 -1.70 18.76
N ASN A 213 33.17 -2.97 18.39
CA ASN A 213 32.44 -3.97 19.13
C ASN A 213 33.26 -4.39 20.35
N ARG A 214 32.78 -4.05 21.55
CA ARG A 214 33.50 -4.31 22.79
C ARG A 214 33.58 -5.79 23.16
N GLN A 215 32.70 -6.64 22.58
CA GLN A 215 32.70 -8.08 22.86
C GLN A 215 33.65 -8.83 21.93
N SER A 216 33.64 -8.55 20.62
CA SER A 216 34.51 -9.20 19.64
C SER A 216 35.86 -8.50 19.46
N GLY A 217 35.99 -7.24 19.87
CA GLY A 217 37.16 -6.40 19.56
C GLY A 217 37.18 -5.88 18.11
N GLU A 218 36.24 -6.25 17.30
CA GLU A 218 36.14 -5.81 15.91
C GLU A 218 35.81 -4.32 15.86
N GLU A 219 36.54 -3.58 15.00
CA GLU A 219 36.30 -2.17 14.79
C GLU A 219 36.28 -1.83 13.29
N GLY A 220 35.51 -0.81 12.90
CA GLY A 220 35.42 -0.40 11.51
C GLY A 220 34.28 0.58 11.25
N ILE A 221 34.11 0.89 9.99
CA ILE A 221 33.03 1.74 9.50
C ILE A 221 31.70 1.03 9.69
N THR A 222 30.69 1.78 10.16
CA THR A 222 29.33 1.29 10.28
C THR A 222 28.59 1.38 8.96
N LEU A 223 27.56 0.54 8.78
CA LEU A 223 26.67 0.67 7.63
C LEU A 223 26.04 2.07 7.56
N ALA A 224 25.67 2.66 8.70
CA ALA A 224 25.19 4.04 8.77
C ALA A 224 26.22 5.03 8.20
N GLY A 225 27.50 4.86 8.51
CA GLY A 225 28.58 5.70 7.99
C GLY A 225 28.68 5.65 6.47
N ILE A 226 28.64 4.45 5.89
CA ILE A 226 28.66 4.26 4.44
C ILE A 226 27.36 4.80 3.79
N LEU A 227 26.18 4.50 4.31
CA LEU A 227 24.93 5.01 3.75
C LEU A 227 24.87 6.55 3.77
N MET A 228 25.32 7.17 4.87
CA MET A 228 25.25 8.62 5.04
C MET A 228 26.34 9.37 4.27
N PHE A 229 27.54 8.83 4.17
CA PHE A 229 28.70 9.57 3.68
C PHE A 229 29.56 8.78 2.68
N GLY A 230 29.20 7.55 2.35
CA GLY A 230 29.99 6.73 1.42
C GLY A 230 30.02 7.29 0.01
N THR A 231 31.07 6.93 -0.73
CA THR A 231 31.10 7.07 -2.18
C THR A 231 30.10 6.11 -2.82
N TRP A 232 29.70 6.38 -4.05
CA TRP A 232 28.75 5.52 -4.76
C TRP A 232 29.17 4.05 -4.81
N ASN A 233 30.44 3.79 -5.13
CA ASN A 233 30.97 2.42 -5.22
C ASN A 233 30.93 1.72 -3.86
N ALA A 234 31.36 2.39 -2.79
CA ALA A 234 31.32 1.84 -1.44
C ALA A 234 29.89 1.50 -0.98
N ILE A 235 28.92 2.34 -1.35
CA ILE A 235 27.51 2.06 -1.05
C ILE A 235 27.02 0.82 -1.81
N GLN A 236 27.35 0.68 -3.10
CA GLN A 236 26.94 -0.47 -3.91
C GLN A 236 27.59 -1.78 -3.41
N ASP A 237 28.82 -1.73 -2.96
CA ASP A 237 29.51 -2.89 -2.38
C ASP A 237 28.88 -3.31 -1.05
N ALA A 238 28.50 -2.34 -0.19
CA ALA A 238 27.86 -2.60 1.10
C ALA A 238 26.40 -3.01 0.97
N VAL A 239 25.67 -2.41 0.03
CA VAL A 239 24.22 -2.55 -0.18
C VAL A 239 23.87 -2.58 -1.68
N PRO A 240 24.00 -3.72 -2.35
CA PRO A 240 23.83 -3.83 -3.81
C PRO A 240 22.48 -3.37 -4.37
N ASN A 241 21.42 -3.41 -3.55
CA ASN A 241 20.07 -2.98 -3.95
C ASN A 241 19.77 -1.51 -3.60
N TYR A 242 20.74 -0.78 -3.06
CA TYR A 242 20.54 0.62 -2.70
C TYR A 242 20.20 1.46 -3.93
N PHE A 243 19.11 2.18 -3.86
CA PHE A 243 18.74 3.18 -4.85
C PHE A 243 17.84 4.24 -4.24
N VAL A 244 18.16 5.50 -4.51
CA VAL A 244 17.35 6.68 -4.12
C VAL A 244 16.94 7.43 -5.36
N ASP A 245 15.70 7.91 -5.40
CA ASP A 245 15.13 8.54 -6.57
C ASP A 245 14.17 9.67 -6.13
N TYR A 246 14.42 10.88 -6.60
CA TYR A 246 13.49 11.99 -6.51
C TYR A 246 12.98 12.33 -7.91
N ARG A 247 11.69 12.54 -8.03
CA ARG A 247 11.04 12.85 -9.29
C ARG A 247 10.08 14.01 -9.13
N GLU A 248 10.10 14.95 -10.06
CA GLU A 248 9.20 16.08 -10.11
C GLU A 248 8.36 16.03 -11.39
N ARG A 249 7.05 16.28 -11.24
CA ARG A 249 6.10 16.37 -12.35
C ARG A 249 5.39 17.71 -12.31
N ASP A 250 5.11 18.25 -13.47
CA ASP A 250 4.35 19.50 -13.64
C ASP A 250 2.84 19.27 -13.65
N ASP A 251 2.42 18.04 -13.88
CA ASP A 251 1.03 17.61 -13.99
C ASP A 251 0.69 16.47 -13.04
N ALA A 252 -0.57 16.41 -12.64
CA ALA A 252 -1.15 15.30 -11.86
C ALA A 252 -1.37 14.04 -12.70
N GLN A 253 -1.20 14.07 -14.02
CA GLN A 253 -1.46 12.94 -14.91
C GLN A 253 -0.35 11.88 -14.85
N PRO A 254 -0.70 10.57 -14.83
CA PRO A 254 0.29 9.48 -14.71
C PRO A 254 1.30 9.43 -15.86
N ASP A 255 0.90 9.83 -17.07
CA ASP A 255 1.72 9.72 -18.28
C ASP A 255 2.59 10.94 -18.58
N SER A 256 2.57 11.98 -17.72
CA SER A 256 3.41 13.16 -17.92
C SER A 256 4.88 12.84 -17.68
N ARG A 257 5.77 13.41 -18.51
CA ARG A 257 7.22 13.27 -18.34
C ARG A 257 7.67 13.94 -17.05
N TRP A 258 8.74 13.41 -16.46
CA TRP A 258 9.44 14.05 -15.36
C TRP A 258 10.10 15.34 -15.85
N ILE A 259 9.88 16.42 -15.13
CA ILE A 259 10.54 17.71 -15.43
C ILE A 259 11.88 17.83 -14.72
N ASP A 260 12.05 17.12 -13.60
CA ASP A 260 13.30 17.05 -12.85
C ASP A 260 13.45 15.69 -12.13
N ARG A 261 14.69 15.26 -11.94
CA ARG A 261 15.01 13.99 -11.30
C ARG A 261 16.36 14.05 -10.59
N ILE A 262 16.45 13.50 -9.38
CA ILE A 262 17.69 13.28 -8.64
C ILE A 262 17.83 11.79 -8.38
N TYR A 263 18.82 11.17 -8.97
CA TYR A 263 19.19 9.77 -8.76
C TYR A 263 20.72 9.64 -8.83
N PRO A 264 21.31 8.55 -8.31
CA PRO A 264 22.75 8.31 -8.42
C PRO A 264 23.14 8.05 -9.88
N ASP A 265 23.68 9.06 -10.55
CA ASP A 265 24.13 9.05 -11.95
C ASP A 265 25.65 9.21 -12.10
N GLY A 266 26.37 9.20 -10.97
CA GLY A 266 27.81 9.41 -10.91
C GLY A 266 28.24 10.88 -10.88
N SER A 267 27.33 11.85 -11.04
CA SER A 267 27.64 13.28 -10.94
C SER A 267 27.76 13.80 -9.50
N TRP A 268 27.38 12.98 -8.53
CA TRP A 268 27.41 13.27 -7.10
C TRP A 268 27.62 11.98 -6.27
N SER A 269 27.83 12.12 -4.98
CA SER A 269 28.17 11.01 -4.07
C SER A 269 27.17 9.84 -4.06
N GLY A 270 25.90 10.08 -4.40
CA GLY A 270 24.83 9.07 -4.32
C GLY A 270 24.40 8.70 -2.90
N ASN A 271 25.02 9.26 -1.85
CA ASN A 271 24.75 8.92 -0.46
C ASN A 271 23.45 9.55 0.08
N VAL A 272 22.97 9.02 1.21
CA VAL A 272 21.71 9.44 1.83
C VAL A 272 21.73 10.90 2.27
N PHE A 273 22.85 11.40 2.78
CA PHE A 273 22.94 12.77 3.26
C PHE A 273 22.87 13.79 2.13
N ASP A 274 23.58 13.56 1.03
CA ASP A 274 23.50 14.42 -0.14
C ASP A 274 22.16 14.32 -0.84
N PHE A 275 21.56 13.12 -0.91
CA PHE A 275 20.19 12.94 -1.38
C PHE A 275 19.20 13.76 -0.55
N TYR A 276 19.30 13.69 0.78
CA TYR A 276 18.49 14.50 1.70
C TYR A 276 18.59 16.00 1.38
N ARG A 277 19.84 16.55 1.34
CA ARG A 277 20.04 17.98 1.09
C ARG A 277 19.48 18.45 -0.26
N ARG A 278 19.73 17.68 -1.30
CA ARG A 278 19.28 17.98 -2.67
C ARG A 278 17.77 17.90 -2.78
N THR A 279 17.18 16.83 -2.27
CA THR A 279 15.74 16.59 -2.32
C THR A 279 14.96 17.58 -1.44
N TYR A 280 15.41 17.83 -0.21
CA TYR A 280 14.74 18.80 0.67
C TYR A 280 14.68 20.18 0.04
N ARG A 281 15.78 20.67 -0.54
CA ARG A 281 15.80 21.94 -1.26
C ARG A 281 14.77 21.98 -2.38
N LYS A 282 14.66 20.92 -3.17
CA LYS A 282 13.67 20.83 -4.25
C LYS A 282 12.23 20.80 -3.71
N LEU A 283 11.97 20.08 -2.65
CA LEU A 283 10.63 19.99 -2.06
C LEU A 283 10.10 21.33 -1.55
N ILE A 284 10.98 22.17 -0.99
CA ILE A 284 10.58 23.47 -0.42
C ILE A 284 10.66 24.65 -1.44
N THR A 285 11.33 24.47 -2.58
CA THR A 285 11.40 25.51 -3.62
C THR A 285 10.01 25.81 -4.14
N ASP A 286 9.63 27.09 -4.21
CA ASP A 286 8.33 27.58 -4.69
C ASP A 286 7.10 27.02 -3.94
N LEU A 287 7.31 26.57 -2.70
CA LEU A 287 6.23 26.07 -1.87
C LEU A 287 5.31 27.21 -1.43
N LYS A 288 4.07 27.20 -1.93
CA LYS A 288 3.05 28.20 -1.59
C LYS A 288 2.35 27.81 -0.28
N VAL A 289 2.84 28.31 0.84
CA VAL A 289 2.26 28.10 2.18
C VAL A 289 1.86 29.42 2.80
N PRO A 290 0.87 29.45 3.70
CA PRO A 290 0.60 30.62 4.52
C PRO A 290 1.89 31.04 5.24
N PHE A 291 2.16 32.33 5.32
CA PHE A 291 3.31 32.83 6.08
C PHE A 291 2.98 32.87 7.58
N GLU A 292 3.97 32.60 8.39
CA GLU A 292 3.87 32.69 9.86
C GLU A 292 4.64 33.92 10.32
N LEU A 293 4.02 34.71 11.20
CA LEU A 293 4.65 35.85 11.84
C LEU A 293 4.91 35.51 13.31
N GLN A 294 6.15 35.66 13.74
CA GLN A 294 6.51 35.63 15.16
C GLN A 294 7.07 37.00 15.52
N ASP A 295 6.45 37.64 16.51
CA ASP A 295 6.83 39.01 16.94
C ASP A 295 6.87 40.02 15.78
N GLY A 296 5.99 39.87 14.78
CA GLY A 296 5.95 40.73 13.58
C GLY A 296 6.99 40.42 12.52
N ILE A 297 7.84 39.43 12.71
CA ILE A 297 8.88 38.99 11.76
C ILE A 297 8.37 37.74 11.04
N ARG A 298 8.51 37.73 9.72
CA ARG A 298 8.18 36.54 8.92
C ARG A 298 9.19 35.43 9.21
N LEU A 299 8.67 34.26 9.59
CA LEU A 299 9.49 33.07 9.71
C LEU A 299 9.75 32.47 8.32
N ASP A 300 11.02 32.16 8.05
CA ASP A 300 11.43 31.50 6.79
C ASP A 300 10.99 30.03 6.76
N GLU A 301 10.95 29.36 7.91
CA GLU A 301 10.45 28.00 8.05
C GLU A 301 9.08 27.99 8.75
N THR A 302 8.09 27.39 8.09
CA THR A 302 6.74 27.18 8.64
C THR A 302 6.57 25.73 9.09
N LYS A 303 5.48 25.43 9.80
CA LYS A 303 5.12 24.06 10.21
C LYS A 303 5.04 23.07 9.04
N VAL A 304 4.75 23.56 7.82
CA VAL A 304 4.77 22.72 6.62
C VAL A 304 6.18 22.35 6.20
N HIS A 305 7.13 23.28 6.27
CA HIS A 305 8.54 22.98 5.98
C HIS A 305 9.10 21.94 6.96
N GLU A 306 8.78 22.09 8.25
CA GLU A 306 9.15 21.09 9.26
C GLU A 306 8.51 19.72 8.98
N ALA A 307 7.23 19.68 8.59
CA ALA A 307 6.52 18.46 8.25
C ALA A 307 7.13 17.74 7.03
N ILE A 308 7.51 18.49 5.98
CA ILE A 308 8.19 17.94 4.79
C ILE A 308 9.58 17.39 5.17
N ARG A 309 10.34 18.12 5.99
CA ARG A 309 11.63 17.69 6.49
C ARG A 309 11.51 16.38 7.27
N GLU A 310 10.55 16.31 8.19
CA GLU A 310 10.27 15.13 8.99
C GLU A 310 9.83 13.93 8.11
N ALA A 311 8.97 14.16 7.12
CA ALA A 311 8.54 13.12 6.18
C ALA A 311 9.73 12.54 5.39
N LEU A 312 10.63 13.40 4.90
CA LEU A 312 11.81 12.98 4.16
C LEU A 312 12.78 12.20 5.06
N VAL A 313 13.07 12.70 6.27
CA VAL A 313 13.95 12.00 7.22
C VAL A 313 13.36 10.65 7.59
N ASN A 314 12.06 10.58 7.92
CA ASN A 314 11.40 9.32 8.25
C ASN A 314 11.49 8.31 7.10
N THR A 315 11.32 8.76 5.86
CA THR A 315 11.48 7.90 4.67
C THR A 315 12.88 7.30 4.58
N LEU A 316 13.91 8.05 4.95
CA LEU A 316 15.31 7.60 4.91
C LEU A 316 15.65 6.68 6.09
N VAL A 317 15.27 7.06 7.32
CA VAL A 317 15.69 6.33 8.52
C VAL A 317 14.88 5.07 8.81
N HIS A 318 13.68 4.95 8.23
CA HIS A 318 12.84 3.74 8.34
C HIS A 318 12.99 2.79 7.16
N ALA A 319 13.73 3.14 6.12
CA ALA A 319 13.94 2.30 4.95
C ALA A 319 14.66 0.97 5.29
N ASP A 320 14.20 -0.13 4.71
CA ASP A 320 14.95 -1.38 4.65
C ASP A 320 15.87 -1.36 3.44
N TYR A 321 17.10 -0.93 3.64
CA TYR A 321 18.10 -0.84 2.58
C TYR A 321 18.51 -2.18 1.97
N THR A 322 18.09 -3.31 2.57
CA THR A 322 18.28 -4.65 2.01
C THR A 322 17.13 -5.06 1.07
N GLY A 323 16.05 -4.28 1.07
CA GLY A 323 14.88 -4.51 0.22
C GLY A 323 15.16 -4.32 -1.27
N ARG A 324 14.26 -4.82 -2.11
CA ARG A 324 14.37 -4.69 -3.58
C ARG A 324 13.77 -3.40 -4.13
N SER A 325 12.95 -2.71 -3.36
CA SER A 325 12.34 -1.44 -3.75
C SER A 325 13.29 -0.28 -3.48
N SER A 326 13.26 0.73 -4.34
CA SER A 326 13.99 1.97 -4.12
C SER A 326 13.27 2.89 -3.15
N ILE A 327 14.01 3.77 -2.49
CA ILE A 327 13.46 4.97 -1.91
C ILE A 327 13.00 5.87 -3.06
N LEU A 328 11.75 6.35 -3.01
CA LEU A 328 11.21 7.22 -4.03
C LEU A 328 10.50 8.41 -3.37
N VAL A 329 10.90 9.61 -3.77
CA VAL A 329 10.22 10.86 -3.41
C VAL A 329 9.66 11.48 -4.68
N VAL A 330 8.37 11.78 -4.66
CA VAL A 330 7.65 12.38 -5.79
C VAL A 330 7.15 13.76 -5.38
N ARG A 331 7.40 14.77 -6.21
CA ARG A 331 6.79 16.09 -6.11
C ARG A 331 5.86 16.32 -7.28
N ARG A 332 4.64 16.72 -7.00
CA ARG A 332 3.63 17.15 -7.95
C ARG A 332 3.02 18.48 -7.45
N PRO A 333 2.32 19.25 -8.31
CA PRO A 333 1.66 20.50 -7.87
C PRO A 333 0.65 20.29 -6.73
N ASP A 334 0.01 19.12 -6.68
CA ASP A 334 -1.08 18.77 -5.76
C ASP A 334 -0.67 17.83 -4.64
N LEU A 335 0.59 17.30 -4.66
CA LEU A 335 0.97 16.19 -3.80
C LEU A 335 2.49 16.04 -3.63
N PHE A 336 2.91 15.67 -2.43
CA PHE A 336 4.21 15.04 -2.18
C PHE A 336 4.00 13.56 -1.82
N GLY A 337 4.70 12.68 -2.51
CA GLY A 337 4.69 11.24 -2.26
C GLY A 337 6.04 10.78 -1.72
N PHE A 338 6.01 9.98 -0.65
CA PHE A 338 7.20 9.38 -0.05
C PHE A 338 7.02 7.87 0.03
N ARG A 339 7.98 7.13 -0.47
CA ARG A 339 8.00 5.67 -0.45
C ARG A 339 9.34 5.18 0.05
N ASN A 340 9.31 4.27 1.01
CA ASN A 340 10.50 3.56 1.43
C ASN A 340 10.27 2.04 1.44
N PRO A 341 11.31 1.23 1.15
CA PRO A 341 11.24 -0.22 1.25
C PRO A 341 11.05 -0.66 2.71
N GLY A 342 10.33 -1.76 2.89
CA GLY A 342 9.99 -2.37 4.17
C GLY A 342 8.68 -1.85 4.75
N LEU A 343 8.06 -2.68 5.60
CA LEU A 343 6.87 -2.32 6.37
C LEU A 343 7.25 -1.53 7.62
N MET A 344 6.30 -0.87 8.21
CA MET A 344 6.47 -0.19 9.49
C MET A 344 6.74 -1.20 10.61
N ARG A 345 7.54 -0.80 11.58
CA ARG A 345 7.83 -1.66 12.74
C ARG A 345 6.80 -1.52 13.85
N ILE A 346 6.00 -0.46 13.80
CA ILE A 346 4.82 -0.23 14.64
C ILE A 346 3.59 -0.09 13.72
N PRO A 347 2.39 -0.46 14.19
CA PRO A 347 1.18 -0.27 13.41
C PRO A 347 0.95 1.19 13.00
N PRO A 348 0.46 1.46 11.76
CA PRO A 348 0.22 2.82 11.29
C PRO A 348 -0.68 3.64 12.21
N GLU A 349 -1.68 3.02 12.85
CA GLU A 349 -2.60 3.67 13.77
C GLU A 349 -1.89 4.17 15.04
N ILE A 350 -0.90 3.43 15.53
CA ILE A 350 -0.07 3.83 16.68
C ILE A 350 0.87 4.96 16.25
N ALA A 351 1.47 4.86 15.07
CA ALA A 351 2.33 5.91 14.52
C ALA A 351 1.59 7.26 14.37
N VAL A 352 0.33 7.21 13.90
CA VAL A 352 -0.54 8.39 13.75
C VAL A 352 -0.89 9.01 15.11
N LYS A 353 -1.14 8.19 16.14
CA LYS A 353 -1.39 8.68 17.51
C LYS A 353 -0.14 9.24 18.16
N GLY A 354 1.03 8.72 17.80
CA GLY A 354 2.31 9.10 18.39
C GLY A 354 2.58 8.48 19.75
N GLY A 355 3.76 8.79 20.30
CA GLY A 355 4.20 8.29 21.61
C GLY A 355 5.05 7.03 21.55
N GLU A 356 4.93 6.23 20.50
CA GLU A 356 5.79 5.06 20.24
C GLU A 356 6.60 5.24 18.96
N SER A 357 7.81 4.68 18.96
CA SER A 357 8.71 4.73 17.81
C SER A 357 9.68 3.54 17.84
N ASP A 358 9.79 2.84 16.71
CA ASP A 358 10.83 1.83 16.49
C ASP A 358 11.55 2.12 15.17
N CYS A 359 12.64 2.89 15.27
CA CYS A 359 13.43 3.28 14.11
C CYS A 359 14.32 2.13 13.63
N ARG A 360 14.28 1.83 12.32
CA ARG A 360 15.07 0.75 11.71
C ARG A 360 16.57 1.09 11.64
N ASN A 361 16.91 2.35 11.32
CA ASN A 361 18.26 2.83 11.16
C ASN A 361 18.56 3.90 12.21
N ARG A 362 18.73 3.48 13.47
CA ARG A 362 18.87 4.37 14.64
C ARG A 362 20.10 5.24 14.59
N ARG A 363 21.23 4.74 14.05
CA ARG A 363 22.47 5.53 13.91
C ARG A 363 22.29 6.66 12.91
N MET A 364 21.71 6.35 11.75
CA MET A 364 21.41 7.36 10.75
C MET A 364 20.44 8.41 11.31
N HIS A 365 19.42 7.97 12.06
CA HIS A 365 18.50 8.89 12.73
C HIS A 365 19.24 9.82 13.72
N GLN A 366 20.16 9.28 14.53
CA GLN A 366 21.00 10.11 15.41
C GLN A 366 21.82 11.13 14.62
N MET A 367 22.39 10.77 13.47
CA MET A 367 23.11 11.71 12.61
C MET A 367 22.20 12.84 12.12
N PHE A 368 20.95 12.55 11.73
CA PHE A 368 19.98 13.59 11.36
C PHE A 368 19.58 14.48 12.55
N LEU A 369 19.41 13.91 13.74
CA LEU A 369 19.15 14.68 14.98
C LEU A 369 20.27 15.66 15.31
N MET A 370 21.53 15.30 15.07
CA MET A 370 22.66 16.16 15.35
C MET A 370 22.71 17.41 14.49
N ILE A 371 22.14 17.35 13.29
CA ILE A 371 22.02 18.52 12.38
C ILE A 371 20.66 19.21 12.47
N GLY A 372 19.82 18.85 13.47
CA GLY A 372 18.49 19.45 13.66
C GLY A 372 17.46 19.05 12.60
N ALA A 373 17.68 17.94 11.87
CA ALA A 373 16.82 17.54 10.78
C ALA A 373 15.71 16.57 11.19
N GLY A 374 15.73 16.02 12.39
CA GLY A 374 14.70 15.06 12.88
C GLY A 374 14.36 15.30 14.34
N GLU A 375 13.37 14.57 14.87
CA GLU A 375 12.95 14.60 16.26
C GLU A 375 12.95 13.22 16.90
N ARG A 376 12.94 13.16 18.22
CA ARG A 376 12.86 11.92 19.00
C ARG A 376 11.43 11.66 19.49
N ALA A 377 11.21 10.44 19.97
CA ALA A 377 10.07 10.06 20.81
C ALA A 377 8.71 9.89 20.13
N GLY A 378 8.66 9.40 18.88
CA GLY A 378 7.39 9.05 18.25
C GLY A 378 6.48 10.24 17.91
N SER A 379 7.04 11.44 17.81
CA SER A 379 6.31 12.68 17.45
C SER A 379 6.30 12.97 15.95
N GLY A 380 7.05 12.23 15.13
CA GLY A 380 7.28 12.54 13.71
C GLY A 380 5.98 12.53 12.88
N VAL A 381 5.22 11.45 12.89
CA VAL A 381 3.95 11.37 12.14
C VAL A 381 2.90 12.37 12.65
N PRO A 382 2.66 12.50 13.97
CA PRO A 382 1.81 13.57 14.51
C PRO A 382 2.22 14.97 14.08
N LYS A 383 3.52 15.27 14.01
CA LYS A 383 4.05 16.56 13.55
C LYS A 383 3.73 16.81 12.08
N ILE A 384 3.89 15.79 11.23
CA ILE A 384 3.51 15.86 9.82
C ILE A 384 2.02 16.18 9.69
N ILE A 385 1.16 15.46 10.42
CA ILE A 385 -0.29 15.67 10.42
C ILE A 385 -0.63 17.09 10.91
N SER A 386 0.00 17.56 11.99
CA SER A 386 -0.22 18.89 12.55
C SER A 386 0.19 20.00 11.56
N GLY A 387 1.31 19.85 10.85
CA GLY A 387 1.76 20.80 9.84
C GLY A 387 0.80 20.91 8.67
N TRP A 388 0.26 19.79 8.20
CA TRP A 388 -0.75 19.76 7.14
C TRP A 388 -2.09 20.36 7.59
N LYS A 389 -2.54 20.04 8.81
CA LYS A 389 -3.73 20.63 9.41
C LYS A 389 -3.61 22.16 9.58
N TRP A 390 -2.43 22.63 9.97
CA TRP A 390 -2.16 24.06 10.11
C TRP A 390 -2.34 24.81 8.76
N ALA A 391 -1.93 24.20 7.64
CA ALA A 391 -2.13 24.75 6.30
C ALA A 391 -3.57 24.56 5.77
N ASN A 392 -4.49 23.98 6.52
CA ASN A 392 -5.83 23.56 6.08
C ASN A 392 -5.80 22.62 4.87
N TRP A 393 -4.76 21.79 4.76
CA TRP A 393 -4.66 20.76 3.73
C TRP A 393 -5.20 19.43 4.20
N ARG A 394 -5.45 18.52 3.26
CA ARG A 394 -5.97 17.18 3.54
C ARG A 394 -5.03 16.40 4.45
N THR A 395 -5.61 15.66 5.38
CA THR A 395 -4.86 14.82 6.29
C THR A 395 -3.95 13.86 5.52
N PRO A 396 -2.66 13.76 5.87
CA PRO A 396 -1.72 12.81 5.28
C PRO A 396 -2.24 11.39 5.24
N LYS A 397 -1.95 10.65 4.17
CA LYS A 397 -2.22 9.22 4.07
C LYS A 397 -0.95 8.43 4.33
N LEU A 398 -0.99 7.57 5.34
CA LEU A 398 0.09 6.64 5.68
C LEU A 398 -0.44 5.22 5.55
N TYR A 399 0.16 4.41 4.69
CA TYR A 399 -0.27 3.03 4.45
C TYR A 399 0.86 2.14 3.98
N GLU A 400 0.63 0.84 4.03
CA GLU A 400 1.60 -0.19 3.67
C GLU A 400 1.15 -0.95 2.41
N LYS A 401 2.12 -1.42 1.63
CA LYS A 401 1.93 -2.30 0.50
C LYS A 401 2.86 -3.50 0.61
N THR A 402 2.30 -4.70 0.46
CA THR A 402 3.06 -5.96 0.58
C THR A 402 3.47 -6.55 -0.76
N GLU A 403 2.75 -6.24 -1.83
CA GLU A 403 3.00 -6.76 -3.18
C GLU A 403 3.28 -5.62 -4.18
N PRO A 404 4.20 -5.79 -5.14
CA PRO A 404 5.09 -6.94 -5.37
C PRO A 404 6.24 -7.04 -4.37
N SER A 405 6.44 -6.04 -3.52
CA SER A 405 7.43 -5.97 -2.45
C SER A 405 6.92 -5.09 -1.31
N GLU A 406 7.39 -5.37 -0.11
CA GLU A 406 7.01 -4.62 1.08
C GLU A 406 7.48 -3.17 1.01
N GLN A 407 6.57 -2.23 1.22
CA GLN A 407 6.79 -0.79 1.13
C GLN A 407 5.90 -0.05 2.11
N THR A 408 6.41 1.05 2.63
CA THR A 408 5.64 2.06 3.36
C THR A 408 5.48 3.29 2.48
N LEU A 409 4.27 3.83 2.41
CA LEU A 409 3.91 4.96 1.57
C LEU A 409 3.26 6.06 2.40
N LEU A 410 3.72 7.30 2.17
CA LEU A 410 3.16 8.51 2.78
C LEU A 410 2.80 9.49 1.66
N GLU A 411 1.54 9.90 1.61
CA GLU A 411 1.02 10.89 0.67
C GLU A 411 0.63 12.16 1.41
N LEU A 412 1.15 13.28 0.97
CA LEU A 412 0.94 14.60 1.53
C LEU A 412 0.30 15.50 0.49
N SER A 413 -1.05 15.53 0.43
CA SER A 413 -1.79 16.35 -0.53
C SER A 413 -1.78 17.83 -0.12
N THR A 414 -1.51 18.72 -1.07
CA THR A 414 -1.54 20.18 -0.88
C THR A 414 -2.90 20.81 -1.23
N VAL A 415 -3.90 19.98 -1.46
CA VAL A 415 -5.27 20.42 -1.78
C VAL A 415 -6.05 20.68 -0.50
N SER A 416 -6.83 21.76 -0.48
CA SER A 416 -7.63 22.17 0.68
C SER A 416 -8.61 21.07 1.16
N LEU A 417 -8.81 20.98 2.48
CA LEU A 417 -9.70 20.03 3.16
C LEU A 417 -11.16 20.12 2.69
N VAL A 418 -11.64 21.31 2.38
CA VAL A 418 -13.02 21.55 1.96
C VAL A 418 -12.98 22.28 0.62
N SER A 419 -12.91 21.52 -0.46
CA SER A 419 -13.20 22.09 -1.77
C SER A 419 -14.71 22.32 -1.84
N GLN A 420 -15.12 23.56 -2.04
CA GLN A 420 -16.52 23.94 -2.31
C GLN A 420 -17.07 23.08 -3.47
N ILE A 421 -16.23 22.78 -4.45
CA ILE A 421 -16.51 21.89 -5.58
C ILE A 421 -16.94 20.48 -5.12
N VAL A 422 -16.29 19.91 -4.11
CA VAL A 422 -16.65 18.57 -3.58
C VAL A 422 -18.01 18.63 -2.90
N THR A 423 -18.26 19.65 -2.11
CA THR A 423 -19.55 19.82 -1.43
C THR A 423 -20.69 20.04 -2.44
N GLU A 424 -20.48 20.85 -3.44
CA GLU A 424 -21.44 21.07 -4.54
C GLU A 424 -21.69 19.78 -5.32
N ARG A 425 -20.64 19.02 -5.62
CA ARG A 425 -20.75 17.71 -6.28
C ARG A 425 -21.53 16.70 -5.45
N LEU A 426 -21.27 16.60 -4.14
CA LEU A 426 -21.99 15.68 -3.25
C LEU A 426 -23.45 16.09 -3.08
N ASN A 427 -23.73 17.39 -2.99
CA ASN A 427 -25.10 17.91 -2.99
C ASN A 427 -25.82 17.64 -4.33
N GLY A 428 -25.12 17.71 -5.46
CA GLY A 428 -25.65 17.34 -6.77
C GLY A 428 -25.97 15.85 -6.90
N LEU A 429 -25.11 14.99 -6.35
CA LEU A 429 -25.29 13.52 -6.42
C LEU A 429 -26.36 13.00 -5.46
N PHE A 430 -26.43 13.53 -4.24
CA PHE A 430 -27.23 12.94 -3.16
C PHE A 430 -28.33 13.87 -2.63
N GLY A 431 -28.34 15.16 -3.04
CA GLY A 431 -29.33 16.14 -2.62
C GLY A 431 -29.45 16.26 -1.09
N HIS A 432 -30.66 16.42 -0.61
CA HIS A 432 -30.96 16.53 0.83
C HIS A 432 -30.53 15.31 1.65
N ARG A 433 -30.39 14.14 1.03
CA ARG A 433 -29.95 12.92 1.73
C ARG A 433 -28.53 13.06 2.32
N PHE A 434 -27.65 13.86 1.69
CA PHE A 434 -26.31 14.12 2.18
C PHE A 434 -26.30 14.95 3.47
N SER A 435 -27.23 15.90 3.61
CA SER A 435 -27.34 16.71 4.85
C SER A 435 -27.86 15.94 6.06
N LEU A 436 -28.49 14.76 5.84
CA LEU A 436 -29.00 13.88 6.89
C LEU A 436 -27.95 12.89 7.44
N LEU A 437 -26.74 12.89 6.87
CA LEU A 437 -25.62 12.08 7.38
C LEU A 437 -25.12 12.64 8.72
N ASP A 438 -24.77 11.75 9.64
CA ASP A 438 -24.05 12.13 10.83
C ASP A 438 -22.60 12.58 10.50
N ASP A 439 -21.87 13.11 11.47
CA ASP A 439 -20.52 13.67 11.24
C ASP A 439 -19.52 12.60 10.76
N LEU A 440 -19.61 11.37 11.27
CA LEU A 440 -18.76 10.26 10.86
C LEU A 440 -19.09 9.79 9.44
N GLU A 441 -20.36 9.56 9.17
CA GLU A 441 -20.87 9.16 7.85
C GLU A 441 -20.50 10.22 6.80
N ARG A 442 -20.71 11.51 7.14
CA ARG A 442 -20.38 12.64 6.26
C ARG A 442 -18.87 12.71 5.98
N MET A 443 -18.03 12.55 7.01
CA MET A 443 -16.57 12.52 6.87
C MET A 443 -16.13 11.39 5.93
N ILE A 444 -16.68 10.18 6.09
CA ILE A 444 -16.36 9.03 5.23
C ILE A 444 -16.73 9.33 3.76
N VAL A 445 -17.93 9.85 3.50
CA VAL A 445 -18.39 10.18 2.13
C VAL A 445 -17.57 11.31 1.50
N ILE A 446 -17.24 12.36 2.26
CA ILE A 446 -16.35 13.44 1.81
C ILE A 446 -14.97 12.87 1.47
N THR A 447 -14.43 11.99 2.31
CA THR A 447 -13.13 11.35 2.06
C THR A 447 -13.15 10.53 0.77
N ALA A 448 -14.18 9.70 0.56
CA ALA A 448 -14.34 8.94 -0.67
C ALA A 448 -14.44 9.85 -1.91
N ALA A 449 -15.18 10.97 -1.82
CA ALA A 449 -15.31 11.94 -2.89
C ALA A 449 -13.99 12.65 -3.22
N THR A 450 -13.19 12.87 -2.20
CA THR A 450 -12.00 13.72 -2.23
C THR A 450 -10.75 12.93 -2.62
N GLU A 451 -10.62 11.72 -2.06
CA GLU A 451 -9.46 10.85 -2.22
C GLU A 451 -9.70 9.74 -3.26
N GLY A 452 -10.91 9.68 -3.83
CA GLY A 452 -11.33 8.66 -4.79
C GLY A 452 -11.79 7.37 -4.12
N TRP A 453 -11.32 7.08 -2.91
CA TRP A 453 -11.68 5.91 -2.12
C TRP A 453 -11.43 6.15 -0.63
N VAL A 454 -12.03 5.31 0.21
CA VAL A 454 -11.78 5.24 1.65
C VAL A 454 -11.88 3.77 2.10
N ASN A 455 -11.05 3.37 3.06
CA ASN A 455 -11.18 2.09 3.76
C ASN A 455 -11.31 2.32 5.27
N HIS A 456 -11.47 1.24 6.01
CA HIS A 456 -11.63 1.28 7.47
C HIS A 456 -10.42 1.94 8.16
N GLU A 457 -9.21 1.56 7.78
CA GLU A 457 -7.96 2.11 8.33
C GLU A 457 -7.88 3.62 8.11
N ARG A 458 -8.18 4.08 6.88
CA ARG A 458 -8.19 5.50 6.54
C ARG A 458 -9.23 6.27 7.35
N ALA A 459 -10.43 5.74 7.50
CA ALA A 459 -11.46 6.37 8.31
C ALA A 459 -11.06 6.47 9.79
N CYS A 460 -10.41 5.44 10.36
CA CYS A 460 -9.87 5.47 11.71
C CYS A 460 -8.76 6.53 11.91
N GLN A 461 -7.97 6.82 10.88
CA GLN A 461 -6.96 7.90 10.91
C GLN A 461 -7.59 9.30 10.97
N LEU A 462 -8.80 9.46 10.46
CA LEU A 462 -9.48 10.75 10.31
C LEU A 462 -10.43 11.10 11.47
N THR A 463 -10.77 10.15 12.32
CA THR A 463 -11.73 10.32 13.41
C THR A 463 -11.16 9.85 14.75
N SER A 464 -11.63 10.47 15.83
CA SER A 464 -11.41 9.99 17.20
C SER A 464 -12.48 8.99 17.68
N ARG A 465 -13.46 8.66 16.82
CA ARG A 465 -14.50 7.68 17.14
C ARG A 465 -13.89 6.28 17.30
N HIS A 466 -14.58 5.44 18.06
CA HIS A 466 -14.14 4.07 18.25
C HIS A 466 -14.15 3.30 16.91
N SER A 467 -13.17 2.43 16.69
CA SER A 467 -13.04 1.61 15.46
C SER A 467 -14.33 0.86 15.10
N ARG A 468 -15.10 0.41 16.07
CA ARG A 468 -16.42 -0.20 15.89
C ARG A 468 -17.41 0.72 15.18
N ASP A 469 -17.49 2.00 15.58
CA ASP A 469 -18.44 2.94 14.98
C ASP A 469 -18.10 3.15 13.49
N VAL A 470 -16.80 3.20 13.18
CA VAL A 470 -16.29 3.26 11.81
C VAL A 470 -16.70 2.01 11.02
N THR A 471 -16.52 0.81 11.61
CA THR A 471 -16.92 -0.45 10.99
C THR A 471 -18.39 -0.48 10.62
N LEU A 472 -19.27 -0.04 11.52
CA LEU A 472 -20.71 -0.06 11.33
C LEU A 472 -21.22 1.02 10.36
N ALA A 473 -20.46 2.10 10.15
CA ALA A 473 -20.83 3.17 9.24
C ALA A 473 -20.77 2.76 7.76
N PHE A 474 -19.79 1.95 7.37
CA PHE A 474 -19.59 1.56 5.97
C PHE A 474 -20.76 0.78 5.38
N PRO A 475 -21.26 -0.32 5.97
CA PRO A 475 -22.42 -1.05 5.44
C PRO A 475 -23.65 -0.15 5.31
N LYS A 476 -23.91 0.70 6.32
CA LYS A 476 -25.02 1.67 6.29
C LYS A 476 -24.93 2.63 5.10
N LEU A 477 -23.71 3.11 4.81
CA LEU A 477 -23.49 4.00 3.67
C LEU A 477 -23.62 3.29 2.32
N VAL A 478 -23.25 2.01 2.24
CA VAL A 478 -23.45 1.17 1.05
C VAL A 478 -24.94 0.90 0.84
N ASP A 479 -25.68 0.45 1.86
CA ASP A 479 -27.12 0.16 1.78
C ASP A 479 -27.92 1.41 1.41
N ARG A 480 -27.50 2.58 1.91
CA ARG A 480 -28.12 3.87 1.56
C ARG A 480 -27.65 4.41 0.20
N GLY A 481 -26.76 3.72 -0.51
CA GLY A 481 -26.29 4.07 -1.85
C GLY A 481 -25.36 5.28 -1.92
N PHE A 482 -24.69 5.65 -0.82
CA PHE A 482 -23.65 6.68 -0.82
C PHE A 482 -22.30 6.14 -1.27
N LEU A 483 -22.03 4.86 -1.04
CA LEU A 483 -20.77 4.21 -1.37
C LEU A 483 -20.99 2.91 -2.13
N VAL A 484 -19.98 2.52 -2.89
CA VAL A 484 -19.86 1.22 -3.54
C VAL A 484 -18.63 0.53 -2.98
N ALA A 485 -18.79 -0.70 -2.49
CA ALA A 485 -17.70 -1.50 -1.97
C ALA A 485 -16.95 -2.21 -3.11
N SER A 486 -15.63 -2.29 -3.02
CA SER A 486 -14.75 -3.04 -3.92
C SER A 486 -13.67 -3.76 -3.11
N GLY A 487 -13.27 -4.96 -3.54
CA GLY A 487 -12.35 -5.81 -2.79
C GLY A 487 -13.07 -6.68 -1.77
N GLU A 488 -12.30 -7.52 -1.09
CA GLU A 488 -12.82 -8.47 -0.11
C GLU A 488 -12.21 -8.20 1.27
N LYS A 489 -13.01 -8.38 2.33
CA LYS A 489 -12.61 -8.26 3.73
C LYS A 489 -11.82 -6.96 4.05
N ARG A 490 -10.62 -7.06 4.59
CA ARG A 490 -9.77 -5.92 5.00
C ARG A 490 -9.21 -5.09 3.84
N ASP A 491 -9.08 -5.67 2.66
CA ASP A 491 -8.70 -4.93 1.45
C ASP A 491 -9.93 -4.25 0.81
N LYS A 492 -11.07 -4.31 1.51
CA LYS A 492 -12.30 -3.66 1.10
C LYS A 492 -12.12 -2.15 1.11
N SER A 493 -12.28 -1.54 -0.04
CA SER A 493 -12.28 -0.10 -0.23
C SER A 493 -13.62 0.35 -0.76
N TYR A 494 -13.96 1.57 -0.45
CA TYR A 494 -15.26 2.15 -0.75
C TYR A 494 -15.07 3.41 -1.56
N SER A 495 -15.78 3.54 -2.67
CA SER A 495 -15.76 4.71 -3.55
C SER A 495 -17.17 5.26 -3.75
N LEU A 496 -17.28 6.48 -4.26
CA LEU A 496 -18.57 7.00 -4.71
C LEU A 496 -19.08 6.19 -5.89
N PRO A 497 -20.41 6.06 -6.06
CA PRO A 497 -21.00 5.46 -7.25
C PRO A 497 -20.47 6.11 -8.52
N GLY A 498 -20.00 5.29 -9.48
CA GLY A 498 -19.45 5.76 -10.77
C GLY A 498 -18.01 6.28 -10.74
N MET A 499 -17.30 6.21 -9.61
CA MET A 499 -15.87 6.52 -9.54
C MET A 499 -15.02 5.26 -9.66
N ALA A 500 -13.96 5.31 -10.49
CA ALA A 500 -12.93 4.29 -10.50
C ALA A 500 -12.03 4.45 -9.26
N LEU A 501 -11.56 3.32 -8.69
CA LEU A 501 -10.59 3.35 -7.58
C LEU A 501 -9.23 3.84 -8.10
N PRO A 502 -8.65 4.92 -7.55
CA PRO A 502 -7.28 5.30 -7.84
C PRO A 502 -6.33 4.22 -7.32
N SER A 503 -5.29 3.94 -8.08
CA SER A 503 -4.25 2.99 -7.72
C SER A 503 -3.05 3.73 -7.11
N PRO A 504 -2.34 3.17 -6.10
CA PRO A 504 -1.05 3.70 -5.66
C PRO A 504 -0.05 3.84 -6.81
N GLU A 505 -0.21 3.01 -7.85
CA GLU A 505 0.55 3.10 -9.08
C GLU A 505 0.38 4.45 -9.78
N ASP A 506 -0.75 5.13 -9.65
CA ASP A 506 -1.00 6.44 -10.29
C ASP A 506 -0.07 7.53 -9.74
N ILE A 507 0.38 7.41 -8.50
CA ILE A 507 1.34 8.33 -7.86
C ILE A 507 2.77 7.84 -8.06
N PHE A 508 3.01 6.55 -7.85
CA PHE A 508 4.33 5.94 -7.80
C PHE A 508 4.68 5.12 -9.07
N ALA A 509 3.80 5.11 -10.09
CA ALA A 509 4.01 4.38 -11.34
C ALA A 509 5.31 4.79 -12.06
N ASN A 510 5.90 3.83 -12.77
CA ASN A 510 7.13 3.94 -13.55
C ASN A 510 8.48 3.76 -12.80
N ALA A 511 8.49 3.15 -11.62
CA ALA A 511 9.75 2.67 -11.03
C ALA A 511 10.21 1.30 -11.57
N LEU A 512 9.32 0.51 -12.21
CA LEU A 512 9.60 -0.90 -12.57
C LEU A 512 9.68 -1.19 -14.08
N SER A 513 9.28 -0.26 -14.97
CA SER A 513 9.31 -0.52 -16.42
C SER A 513 10.61 -0.14 -17.13
N SER A 514 11.58 0.46 -16.43
CA SER A 514 12.84 0.92 -17.05
C SER A 514 14.05 0.00 -16.84
N THR A 515 13.88 -1.16 -16.17
CA THR A 515 15.00 -2.11 -15.98
C THR A 515 15.10 -3.23 -17.03
N SER A 516 14.21 -3.27 -18.03
CA SER A 516 14.24 -4.33 -19.06
C SER A 516 14.56 -3.88 -20.48
N SER A 517 15.08 -2.64 -20.68
CA SER A 517 15.51 -2.23 -22.02
C SER A 517 16.77 -1.35 -22.02
N LEU A 518 17.87 -1.90 -21.52
CA LEU A 518 19.22 -1.41 -21.86
C LEU A 518 19.98 -2.54 -22.54
N THR A 519 19.64 -2.83 -23.80
CA THR A 519 20.56 -3.38 -24.77
C THR A 519 20.20 -2.84 -26.16
N HIS A 520 21.14 -2.04 -26.69
CA HIS A 520 21.40 -1.71 -28.11
C HIS A 520 20.30 -1.04 -28.94
N ASN A 521 20.44 0.24 -29.32
CA ASN A 521 21.10 0.63 -30.54
C ASN A 521 21.23 2.14 -30.66
N ALA A 522 22.47 2.56 -30.91
CA ALA A 522 22.77 3.85 -31.49
C ALA A 522 22.46 3.80 -33.00
N GLN A 523 21.72 4.79 -33.49
CA GLN A 523 21.96 5.47 -34.77
C GLN A 523 20.75 6.30 -35.20
N GLY A 524 21.03 7.54 -35.57
CA GLY A 524 20.37 8.23 -36.72
C GLY A 524 19.43 9.39 -36.39
N LEU A 525 19.98 10.56 -36.20
CA LEU A 525 19.60 11.91 -36.73
C LEU A 525 18.43 11.98 -37.72
N THR A 526 17.46 12.90 -37.56
CA THR A 526 17.41 14.23 -38.23
C THR A 526 16.04 14.89 -38.04
N HIS A 527 16.11 16.19 -37.83
CA HIS A 527 15.19 17.32 -38.01
C HIS A 527 13.86 17.12 -38.75
N SER A 528 12.76 17.66 -38.27
CA SER A 528 12.24 19.00 -38.70
C SER A 528 10.94 19.34 -37.98
N GLY A 529 10.82 20.63 -37.65
CA GLY A 529 9.65 21.20 -37.01
C GLY A 529 8.47 21.33 -37.98
N ASN A 530 7.30 21.47 -37.38
CA ASN A 530 6.31 22.46 -37.80
C ASN A 530 5.26 22.64 -36.71
N SER A 531 5.17 23.89 -36.31
CA SER A 531 4.06 24.52 -35.60
C SER A 531 2.78 24.43 -36.44
N LEU A 532 1.69 23.98 -35.83
CA LEU A 532 0.35 24.38 -36.25
C LEU A 532 -0.60 24.34 -35.05
N THR A 533 -0.94 25.53 -34.61
CA THR A 533 -2.12 25.87 -33.83
C THR A 533 -3.38 25.36 -34.53
N HIS A 534 -4.19 24.57 -33.87
CA HIS A 534 -5.61 24.47 -34.21
C HIS A 534 -6.49 24.44 -32.95
N SER A 535 -7.38 25.39 -32.98
CA SER A 535 -8.51 25.67 -32.11
C SER A 535 -9.35 24.43 -31.80
N VAL A 536 -9.76 24.35 -30.51
CA VAL A 536 -10.76 23.45 -29.95
C VAL A 536 -12.13 23.76 -30.57
N PRO A 537 -12.90 22.78 -31.04
CA PRO A 537 -14.34 22.91 -31.15
C PRO A 537 -15.00 22.38 -29.87
N ASP A 538 -15.89 23.20 -29.29
CA ASP A 538 -16.84 22.81 -28.28
C ASP A 538 -17.61 21.54 -28.70
N LEU A 539 -17.52 20.49 -27.88
CA LEU A 539 -18.45 19.35 -27.92
C LEU A 539 -19.35 19.40 -26.70
N VAL A 540 -20.46 20.09 -26.87
CA VAL A 540 -21.68 19.92 -26.09
C VAL A 540 -22.31 18.59 -26.51
N GLY A 541 -22.47 17.64 -25.57
CA GLY A 541 -23.46 16.57 -25.66
C GLY A 541 -22.94 15.14 -25.77
N ASN A 542 -22.42 14.56 -24.68
CA ASN A 542 -22.82 13.21 -24.26
C ASN A 542 -22.27 12.91 -22.83
N PRO A 543 -23.11 12.62 -21.84
CA PRO A 543 -22.67 12.50 -20.44
C PRO A 543 -22.00 11.16 -20.07
N GLN A 544 -21.70 10.25 -20.99
CA GLN A 544 -21.26 8.89 -20.65
C GLN A 544 -19.92 8.45 -21.27
N GLY A 545 -19.21 9.27 -22.02
CA GLY A 545 -17.93 8.83 -22.61
C GLY A 545 -18.08 7.71 -23.63
N ARG A 546 -19.22 7.63 -24.35
CA ARG A 546 -19.53 6.67 -25.40
C ARG A 546 -19.65 7.37 -26.76
N ASP A 547 -19.27 6.64 -27.82
CA ASP A 547 -19.43 7.12 -29.20
C ASP A 547 -20.89 6.97 -29.71
N GLU A 548 -21.12 7.35 -30.96
CA GLU A 548 -22.43 7.27 -31.62
C GLU A 548 -22.98 5.82 -31.73
N TYR A 549 -22.10 4.83 -31.62
CA TYR A 549 -22.45 3.40 -31.61
C TYR A 549 -22.71 2.86 -30.20
N GLY A 550 -22.53 3.69 -29.15
CA GLY A 550 -22.66 3.29 -27.75
C GLY A 550 -21.44 2.59 -27.17
N ARG A 551 -20.30 2.56 -27.91
CA ARG A 551 -19.04 1.93 -27.48
C ARG A 551 -18.31 2.89 -26.52
N PHE A 552 -17.72 2.38 -25.47
CA PHE A 552 -16.98 3.16 -24.50
C PHE A 552 -15.65 3.67 -25.11
N ILE A 553 -15.43 4.98 -25.06
CA ILE A 553 -14.19 5.62 -25.48
C ILE A 553 -13.30 5.78 -24.25
N SER A 554 -12.12 5.16 -24.26
CA SER A 554 -11.13 5.26 -23.21
C SER A 554 -9.87 5.91 -23.75
N HIS A 555 -9.34 6.90 -23.04
CA HIS A 555 -8.04 7.51 -23.36
C HIS A 555 -6.86 6.54 -23.22
N PHE A 556 -7.08 5.35 -22.63
CA PHE A 556 -6.07 4.31 -22.41
C PHE A 556 -6.07 3.22 -23.48
N LEU A 557 -7.05 3.24 -24.38
CA LEU A 557 -7.17 2.23 -25.45
C LEU A 557 -7.11 2.93 -26.80
N ASP A 558 -6.38 2.32 -27.72
CA ASP A 558 -6.24 2.80 -29.10
C ASP A 558 -7.51 2.61 -29.95
N LYS A 559 -8.50 1.87 -29.42
CA LYS A 559 -9.78 1.59 -30.08
C LYS A 559 -10.91 1.65 -29.04
N PRO A 560 -12.17 1.96 -29.45
CA PRO A 560 -13.32 1.91 -28.57
C PRO A 560 -13.51 0.53 -27.93
N PHE A 561 -14.17 0.50 -26.76
CA PHE A 561 -14.38 -0.72 -25.98
C PHE A 561 -15.88 -1.05 -25.84
N ILE A 562 -16.27 -2.27 -26.13
CA ILE A 562 -17.62 -2.79 -25.91
C ILE A 562 -17.63 -3.58 -24.61
N ASP A 563 -18.15 -2.96 -23.56
CA ASP A 563 -18.25 -3.52 -22.21
C ASP A 563 -19.65 -4.05 -21.91
N ASP A 564 -20.69 -3.45 -22.52
CA ASP A 564 -22.08 -3.83 -22.34
C ASP A 564 -22.84 -3.81 -23.68
N LEU A 565 -23.61 -4.88 -23.93
CA LEU A 565 -24.41 -5.04 -25.14
C LEU A 565 -25.62 -4.11 -25.16
N ASP A 566 -26.19 -3.83 -23.98
CA ASP A 566 -27.39 -3.03 -23.83
C ASP A 566 -27.12 -1.51 -23.94
N ALA A 567 -25.85 -1.12 -23.91
CA ALA A 567 -25.41 0.26 -24.11
C ALA A 567 -25.16 0.62 -25.58
N LEU A 568 -25.16 -0.37 -26.49
CA LEU A 568 -24.95 -0.15 -27.92
C LEU A 568 -26.20 0.42 -28.60
N SER A 569 -25.98 1.19 -29.69
CA SER A 569 -27.07 1.62 -30.56
C SER A 569 -27.77 0.40 -31.20
N ASP A 570 -29.07 0.48 -31.40
CA ASP A 570 -29.90 -0.64 -31.91
C ASP A 570 -29.37 -1.17 -33.25
N GLY A 571 -28.93 -0.30 -34.14
CA GLY A 571 -28.35 -0.67 -35.43
C GLY A 571 -27.06 -1.48 -35.32
N PHE A 572 -26.11 -0.98 -34.52
CA PHE A 572 -24.83 -1.64 -34.35
C PHE A 572 -24.95 -2.94 -33.53
N ARG A 573 -25.85 -2.97 -32.55
CA ARG A 573 -26.16 -4.20 -31.83
C ARG A 573 -26.75 -5.26 -32.76
N HIS A 574 -27.67 -4.89 -33.64
CA HIS A 574 -28.25 -5.79 -34.62
C HIS A 574 -27.20 -6.37 -35.57
N GLU A 575 -26.24 -5.57 -36.05
CA GLU A 575 -25.11 -6.05 -36.89
C GLU A 575 -24.31 -7.14 -36.18
N LEU A 576 -23.98 -6.95 -34.91
CA LEU A 576 -23.23 -7.94 -34.12
C LEU A 576 -24.07 -9.23 -33.88
N GLU A 577 -25.36 -9.08 -33.68
CA GLU A 577 -26.28 -10.20 -33.48
C GLU A 577 -26.48 -11.02 -34.76
N VAL A 578 -26.58 -10.38 -35.93
CA VAL A 578 -26.63 -11.04 -37.25
C VAL A 578 -25.33 -11.78 -37.53
N LEU A 579 -24.19 -11.16 -37.27
CA LEU A 579 -22.85 -11.75 -37.43
C LEU A 579 -22.71 -13.04 -36.60
N THR A 580 -23.26 -13.06 -35.39
CA THR A 580 -23.16 -14.19 -34.46
C THR A 580 -24.26 -15.24 -34.57
N ALA A 581 -25.27 -15.02 -35.43
CA ALA A 581 -26.38 -15.94 -35.64
C ALA A 581 -25.95 -17.40 -35.95
N PRO A 582 -24.91 -17.67 -36.78
CA PRO A 582 -24.42 -19.02 -37.04
C PRO A 582 -23.93 -19.73 -35.76
N SER A 583 -23.30 -19.00 -34.82
CA SER A 583 -22.80 -19.58 -33.57
C SER A 583 -23.93 -19.98 -32.61
N ARG A 584 -25.08 -19.30 -32.65
CA ARG A 584 -26.26 -19.62 -31.84
C ARG A 584 -27.10 -20.77 -32.46
N ALA A 585 -27.11 -20.86 -33.80
CA ALA A 585 -27.89 -21.88 -34.50
C ALA A 585 -27.25 -23.28 -34.41
N GLN A 586 -25.95 -23.39 -34.30
CA GLN A 586 -25.20 -24.65 -34.27
C GLN A 586 -24.51 -24.88 -32.94
N ARG A 587 -24.80 -26.03 -32.29
CA ARG A 587 -24.20 -26.41 -30.99
C ARG A 587 -22.68 -26.65 -31.07
N ARG A 588 -22.14 -26.96 -32.27
CA ARG A 588 -20.70 -27.08 -32.55
C ARG A 588 -20.38 -26.41 -33.87
N LEU A 589 -19.58 -25.38 -33.87
CA LEU A 589 -18.95 -24.77 -35.05
C LEU A 589 -17.52 -25.31 -35.19
N GLU A 590 -17.09 -25.49 -36.41
CA GLU A 590 -15.67 -25.80 -36.70
C GLU A 590 -14.75 -24.73 -36.09
N THR A 591 -13.60 -25.18 -35.60
CA THR A 591 -12.68 -24.29 -34.86
C THR A 591 -12.22 -23.09 -35.70
N GLU A 592 -11.93 -23.29 -36.98
CA GLU A 592 -11.47 -22.23 -37.88
C GLU A 592 -12.61 -21.23 -38.22
N VAL A 593 -13.83 -21.71 -38.35
CA VAL A 593 -14.99 -20.86 -38.58
C VAL A 593 -15.25 -19.99 -37.33
N MET A 594 -15.10 -20.55 -36.15
CA MET A 594 -15.24 -19.80 -34.90
C MET A 594 -14.13 -18.75 -34.73
N LYS A 595 -12.88 -19.05 -35.08
CA LYS A 595 -11.80 -18.10 -35.06
C LYS A 595 -12.03 -16.96 -36.06
N ALA A 596 -12.45 -17.27 -37.29
CA ALA A 596 -12.78 -16.25 -38.28
C ALA A 596 -13.91 -15.32 -37.79
N LEU A 597 -14.94 -15.88 -37.13
CA LEU A 597 -16.02 -15.13 -36.54
C LEU A 597 -15.52 -14.21 -35.43
N LEU A 598 -14.63 -14.69 -34.55
CA LEU A 598 -14.04 -13.89 -33.48
C LEU A 598 -13.16 -12.74 -34.00
N VAL A 599 -12.44 -12.96 -35.12
CA VAL A 599 -11.69 -11.89 -35.79
C VAL A 599 -12.64 -10.80 -36.30
N GLN A 600 -13.74 -11.16 -36.92
CA GLN A 600 -14.74 -10.20 -37.41
C GLN A 600 -15.39 -9.45 -36.24
N LEU A 601 -15.75 -10.15 -35.17
CA LEU A 601 -16.33 -9.56 -33.96
C LEU A 601 -15.39 -8.58 -33.23
N CYS A 602 -14.10 -8.81 -33.27
CA CYS A 602 -13.10 -7.97 -32.60
C CYS A 602 -12.49 -6.91 -33.54
N ALA A 603 -13.03 -6.73 -34.73
CA ALA A 603 -12.50 -5.78 -35.70
C ALA A 603 -12.89 -4.34 -35.33
N GLY A 604 -11.89 -3.44 -35.23
CA GLY A 604 -12.11 -2.01 -35.01
C GLY A 604 -12.49 -1.57 -33.60
N HIS A 605 -12.62 -2.49 -32.65
CA HIS A 605 -12.93 -2.20 -31.24
C HIS A 605 -12.43 -3.33 -30.32
N TYR A 606 -12.34 -3.06 -29.03
CA TYR A 606 -12.17 -4.09 -28.03
C TYR A 606 -13.52 -4.67 -27.61
N LEU A 607 -13.63 -5.98 -27.51
CA LEU A 607 -14.83 -6.66 -27.10
C LEU A 607 -14.58 -7.46 -25.82
N SER A 608 -15.39 -7.23 -24.77
CA SER A 608 -15.30 -7.96 -23.51
C SER A 608 -15.77 -9.41 -23.65
N VAL A 609 -15.22 -10.31 -22.82
CA VAL A 609 -15.64 -11.72 -22.84
C VAL A 609 -17.09 -11.89 -22.40
N ALA A 610 -17.60 -11.04 -21.53
CA ALA A 610 -18.99 -11.05 -21.09
C ALA A 610 -19.95 -10.75 -22.25
N VAL A 611 -19.60 -9.79 -23.10
CA VAL A 611 -20.37 -9.47 -24.32
C VAL A 611 -20.25 -10.60 -25.34
N MET A 612 -19.05 -11.20 -25.53
CA MET A 612 -18.88 -12.38 -26.38
C MET A 612 -19.74 -13.57 -25.93
N GLU A 613 -19.85 -13.80 -24.61
CA GLU A 613 -20.71 -14.84 -24.04
C GLU A 613 -22.17 -14.65 -24.43
N LYS A 614 -22.68 -13.42 -24.29
CA LYS A 614 -24.05 -13.06 -24.69
C LYS A 614 -24.27 -13.21 -26.20
N LEU A 615 -23.33 -12.72 -27.02
CA LEU A 615 -23.42 -12.73 -28.48
C LEU A 615 -23.30 -14.13 -29.07
N LEU A 616 -22.38 -14.95 -28.59
CA LEU A 616 -22.09 -16.29 -29.14
C LEU A 616 -22.94 -17.39 -28.52
N GLY A 617 -23.62 -17.14 -27.38
CA GLY A 617 -24.36 -18.13 -26.63
C GLY A 617 -23.47 -19.26 -26.05
N ARG A 618 -22.24 -18.95 -25.69
CA ARG A 618 -21.24 -19.92 -25.20
C ARG A 618 -20.60 -19.42 -23.92
N LYS A 619 -20.28 -20.33 -22.99
CA LYS A 619 -19.68 -19.98 -21.71
C LYS A 619 -18.34 -19.26 -21.86
N ALA A 620 -18.13 -18.17 -21.13
CA ALA A 620 -16.94 -17.33 -21.14
C ALA A 620 -15.62 -18.13 -20.99
N GLN A 621 -15.60 -19.12 -20.09
CA GLN A 621 -14.45 -20.00 -19.88
C GLN A 621 -14.09 -20.81 -21.13
N SER A 622 -15.07 -21.34 -21.83
CA SER A 622 -14.87 -22.10 -23.07
C SER A 622 -14.31 -21.20 -24.20
N ILE A 623 -14.85 -19.98 -24.34
CA ILE A 623 -14.38 -19.02 -25.34
C ILE A 623 -12.92 -18.65 -25.05
N ARG A 624 -12.57 -18.36 -23.79
CA ARG A 624 -11.21 -17.99 -23.38
C ARG A 624 -10.19 -19.11 -23.67
N GLN A 625 -10.48 -20.33 -23.20
CA GLN A 625 -9.52 -21.42 -23.24
C GLN A 625 -9.33 -21.99 -24.65
N ASN A 626 -10.42 -22.16 -25.39
CA ASN A 626 -10.39 -22.88 -26.66
C ASN A 626 -10.05 -21.98 -27.86
N TYR A 627 -10.33 -20.66 -27.74
CA TYR A 627 -10.19 -19.76 -28.90
C TYR A 627 -9.33 -18.53 -28.58
N LEU A 628 -9.68 -17.71 -27.57
CA LEU A 628 -9.02 -16.42 -27.37
C LEU A 628 -7.57 -16.57 -26.98
N LYS A 629 -7.23 -17.47 -26.03
CA LYS A 629 -5.86 -17.70 -25.60
C LYS A 629 -4.96 -18.17 -26.76
N PRO A 630 -5.31 -19.20 -27.56
CA PRO A 630 -4.52 -19.58 -28.72
C PRO A 630 -4.38 -18.46 -29.77
N MET A 631 -5.42 -17.63 -29.97
CA MET A 631 -5.37 -16.52 -30.94
C MET A 631 -4.49 -15.37 -30.47
N VAL A 632 -4.40 -15.13 -29.16
CA VAL A 632 -3.46 -14.17 -28.58
C VAL A 632 -2.03 -14.67 -28.68
N ASP A 633 -1.80 -15.96 -28.40
CA ASP A 633 -0.47 -16.59 -28.46
C ASP A 633 0.13 -16.52 -29.90
N VAL A 634 -0.70 -16.62 -30.94
CA VAL A 634 -0.29 -16.45 -32.34
C VAL A 634 -0.42 -15.03 -32.88
N ARG A 635 -0.66 -14.03 -32.02
CA ARG A 635 -0.79 -12.61 -32.33
C ARG A 635 -1.90 -12.26 -33.36
N GLN A 636 -2.97 -13.03 -33.43
CA GLN A 636 -4.16 -12.68 -34.21
C GLN A 636 -5.04 -11.68 -33.44
N LEU A 637 -5.05 -11.80 -32.10
CA LEU A 637 -5.75 -10.88 -31.21
C LEU A 637 -4.77 -10.27 -30.21
N LYS A 638 -5.03 -9.04 -29.80
CA LYS A 638 -4.35 -8.37 -28.67
C LYS A 638 -5.32 -8.11 -27.53
N LEU A 639 -4.79 -8.05 -26.33
CA LEU A 639 -5.50 -7.79 -25.09
C LEU A 639 -5.70 -6.29 -24.89
N ALA A 640 -6.85 -5.88 -24.40
CA ALA A 640 -7.10 -4.51 -23.94
C ALA A 640 -6.20 -4.18 -22.73
N PHE A 641 -6.00 -5.17 -21.86
CA PHE A 641 -5.18 -5.04 -20.65
C PHE A 641 -4.09 -6.13 -20.61
N PRO A 642 -2.98 -5.96 -21.35
CA PRO A 642 -1.93 -6.97 -21.46
C PRO A 642 -1.31 -7.34 -20.11
N ASN A 643 -1.21 -6.38 -19.18
CA ASN A 643 -0.64 -6.55 -17.85
C ASN A 643 -1.57 -7.27 -16.86
N LYS A 644 -2.85 -7.50 -17.24
CA LYS A 644 -3.85 -8.23 -16.44
C LYS A 644 -4.64 -9.21 -17.33
N PRO A 645 -4.00 -10.26 -17.86
CA PRO A 645 -4.65 -11.16 -18.83
C PRO A 645 -5.88 -11.87 -18.29
N ASN A 646 -5.98 -12.05 -16.97
CA ASN A 646 -7.12 -12.69 -16.30
C ASN A 646 -8.16 -11.71 -15.76
N SER A 647 -8.08 -10.43 -16.09
CA SER A 647 -9.05 -9.43 -15.65
C SER A 647 -10.49 -9.84 -16.05
N PRO A 648 -11.49 -9.73 -15.16
CA PRO A 648 -12.89 -9.90 -15.52
C PRO A 648 -13.37 -8.94 -16.62
N ARG A 649 -12.72 -7.76 -16.71
CA ARG A 649 -12.99 -6.72 -17.72
C ARG A 649 -12.07 -6.82 -18.94
N GLN A 650 -11.36 -7.92 -19.12
CA GLN A 650 -10.48 -8.10 -20.28
C GLN A 650 -11.26 -8.03 -21.58
N GLY A 651 -10.76 -7.23 -22.52
CA GLY A 651 -11.25 -7.13 -23.88
C GLY A 651 -10.22 -7.61 -24.90
N TYR A 652 -10.68 -7.94 -26.07
CA TYR A 652 -9.87 -8.46 -27.17
C TYR A 652 -10.18 -7.69 -28.44
N THR A 653 -9.14 -7.37 -29.21
CA THR A 653 -9.26 -6.77 -30.54
C THR A 653 -8.26 -7.41 -31.50
N VAL A 654 -8.49 -7.27 -32.78
CA VAL A 654 -7.55 -7.70 -33.82
C VAL A 654 -6.29 -6.83 -33.76
N VAL A 655 -5.11 -7.47 -33.94
CA VAL A 655 -3.80 -6.80 -33.90
C VAL A 655 -3.68 -5.78 -35.02
#